data_3df9353ab22ffe17c0c27e595dd01247
#
_entry.id   3df9353ab22ffe17c0c27e595dd01247
#
_cell.length_a   1.000
_cell.length_b   1.000
_cell.length_c   1.000
_cell.angle_alpha   90.00
_cell.angle_beta   90.00
_cell.angle_gamma   90.00
#
_symmetry.space_group_name_H-M   'P 1'
#
loop_
_entity.id
_entity.type
_entity.pdbx_description
1 polymer ?
#
loop_
_entity_poly.entity_id
_entity_poly.type
_entity_poly.pdbx_seq_one_letter_code
_entity_poly.pdbx_strand_id
1 'polypeptide(L)'
;MVFSFSVSAGILKGKITDRSGESLPFATVYVHGTTMGTSANAMGEYQLQLPAGTYKIACQYIGYRQSSLSLTIGADETVQYNFQLEDQGLQMKEHVVKASEDPAMYIMRKVIGRRKFHKDQIEAFQTGIYMKALLKTRQTPDKVLGQKVNKEEAGLDSAGKGILLLIEQIATYYRQGGKERTVIHSVRESGDPNGMGVPKFPDVISFYENNIHISSQLNPRGFVSPLNDFAFNFYKFRLEGDFKEGNHTIYKINVMPKRLYEPVFSGNIYVVDEDWSLHSLDLTVTKKSNMELIDTLRIEQVYLPLQRDLWVIKQQVLYPTIKIFGFDFTGSFVTIYNDQKVNEPAPDSIFNEKVISEYDAGANKKDTTYWSAARPVPLLEEEAKDFQDKDSLRQRFERPEYIDSVRRRFNRPKVSSLIIGGYTYRGKDDKFLLRTNALLTGLANYNTIEGLNIAPKFSLAWSLDSANSITGTAALRYGFENGHFNAIGRINYVHSDREWRTKYWSAGVEAGKYVFQFNPNNPLDALYNTISTLFYRRNYLKLYERWNGYLHFTKNHGNGFRWSAKLGFQQRLPLQNSTDFSFAREDMGGFTENMPPEFKGYSWEKHNAVTAGISISYQPGFTYVKYPDYLQPYSSKLPTFTLAYEKGIPSVLDSKVDFDKWRFSVRDNISLKLLGNLAYHLSTGGFLNTSQVNIPDLNHINGNQLTLASPYLESFQVAPYYTYSNQSGLYGEAHLEWQLKGFLTNKIPLLRQLRWYLVTGGNVYYVDQNLYHTEAFVGIDNVGYEKFRVFRIDLVQSWNSMNLPVTAIRIGLSPTSIIRLNLGDRSGEW
;
A
#
# COMPACT_ATOMS: atom_id res chain seq x y z
N MET A 1 -5.72 -45.13 4.57
CA MET A 1 -4.85 -45.39 5.74
C MET A 1 -3.43 -45.04 5.29
N VAL A 2 -2.98 -43.86 5.56
CA VAL A 2 -1.59 -43.43 5.29
C VAL A 2 -0.86 -43.69 6.60
N PHE A 3 -0.06 -44.74 6.66
CA PHE A 3 0.88 -44.94 7.76
C PHE A 3 1.95 -43.85 7.71
N SER A 4 1.79 -42.82 8.52
CA SER A 4 2.87 -41.91 8.85
C SER A 4 3.89 -42.67 9.66
N PHE A 5 4.94 -43.16 8.99
CA PHE A 5 6.13 -43.59 9.73
C PHE A 5 6.73 -42.32 10.31
N SER A 6 6.61 -42.13 11.62
CA SER A 6 7.41 -41.17 12.36
C SER A 6 8.86 -41.66 12.27
N VAL A 7 9.62 -41.15 11.28
CA VAL A 7 11.07 -41.37 11.26
C VAL A 7 11.61 -40.57 12.46
N SER A 8 12.06 -41.31 13.48
CA SER A 8 12.70 -40.71 14.63
C SER A 8 13.98 -40.01 14.19
N ALA A 9 14.10 -38.71 14.43
CA ALA A 9 15.19 -37.86 13.95
C ALA A 9 16.15 -37.52 15.10
N GLY A 10 17.44 -37.68 14.86
CA GLY A 10 18.47 -37.15 15.76
C GLY A 10 18.61 -35.63 15.62
N ILE A 11 19.17 -35.00 16.62
CA ILE A 11 19.37 -33.53 16.67
C ILE A 11 20.85 -33.22 16.80
N LEU A 12 21.38 -32.46 15.84
CA LEU A 12 22.68 -31.80 15.96
C LEU A 12 22.46 -30.36 16.43
N LYS A 13 23.08 -29.95 17.54
CA LYS A 13 23.00 -28.58 18.07
C LYS A 13 24.35 -28.05 18.53
N GLY A 14 24.51 -26.74 18.62
CA GLY A 14 25.72 -26.12 19.11
C GLY A 14 25.75 -24.61 18.86
N LYS A 15 26.92 -24.04 18.97
CA LYS A 15 27.19 -22.62 18.75
C LYS A 15 28.23 -22.41 17.66
N ILE A 16 28.07 -21.35 16.89
CA ILE A 16 28.97 -20.94 15.82
C ILE A 16 29.64 -19.62 16.23
N THR A 17 30.97 -19.63 16.30
CA THR A 17 31.79 -18.48 16.67
C THR A 17 32.95 -18.29 15.68
N ASP A 18 33.55 -17.12 15.70
CA ASP A 18 34.87 -16.92 15.12
C ASP A 18 36.01 -17.39 16.04
N ARG A 19 37.26 -17.18 15.64
CA ARG A 19 38.40 -17.50 16.45
C ARG A 19 38.55 -16.69 17.74
N SER A 20 37.96 -15.49 17.78
CA SER A 20 37.95 -14.65 18.97
C SER A 20 36.86 -15.04 19.99
N GLY A 21 35.98 -15.97 19.60
CA GLY A 21 34.79 -16.38 20.37
C GLY A 21 33.56 -15.50 20.14
N GLU A 22 33.60 -14.55 19.19
CA GLU A 22 32.45 -13.75 18.82
C GLU A 22 31.43 -14.61 18.08
N SER A 23 30.16 -14.47 18.45
CA SER A 23 29.07 -15.23 17.82
C SER A 23 28.84 -14.82 16.38
N LEU A 24 28.65 -15.78 15.48
CA LEU A 24 28.37 -15.55 14.06
C LEU A 24 26.86 -15.69 13.81
N PRO A 25 26.10 -14.56 13.81
CA PRO A 25 24.64 -14.59 13.70
C PRO A 25 24.22 -15.06 12.32
N PHE A 26 23.21 -15.94 12.29
CA PHE A 26 22.60 -16.46 11.06
C PHE A 26 23.58 -17.22 10.14
N ALA A 27 24.68 -17.77 10.69
CA ALA A 27 25.53 -18.68 9.92
C ALA A 27 24.75 -19.91 9.48
N THR A 28 24.99 -20.38 8.26
CA THR A 28 24.27 -21.50 7.64
C THR A 28 24.96 -22.83 7.97
N VAL A 29 24.20 -23.82 8.46
CA VAL A 29 24.63 -25.21 8.66
C VAL A 29 23.81 -26.12 7.75
N TYR A 30 24.46 -26.93 6.92
CA TYR A 30 23.78 -27.77 5.93
C TYR A 30 24.49 -29.09 5.67
N VAL A 31 23.75 -30.06 5.15
CA VAL A 31 24.27 -31.37 4.76
C VAL A 31 24.83 -31.26 3.34
N HIS A 32 26.12 -31.55 3.17
CA HIS A 32 26.80 -31.44 1.89
C HIS A 32 26.16 -32.30 0.81
N GLY A 33 25.93 -31.73 -0.38
CA GLY A 33 25.30 -32.42 -1.50
C GLY A 33 23.79 -32.57 -1.38
N THR A 34 23.14 -31.88 -0.41
CA THR A 34 21.68 -31.86 -0.23
C THR A 34 21.21 -30.41 -0.01
N THR A 35 19.89 -30.24 0.03
CA THR A 35 19.25 -28.96 0.38
C THR A 35 18.85 -28.89 1.86
N MET A 36 19.10 -29.95 2.65
CA MET A 36 18.81 -29.99 4.09
C MET A 36 19.76 -29.08 4.87
N GLY A 37 19.25 -28.25 5.75
CA GLY A 37 20.07 -27.37 6.57
C GLY A 37 19.26 -26.40 7.41
N THR A 38 19.98 -25.66 8.25
CA THR A 38 19.43 -24.68 9.19
C THR A 38 20.27 -23.41 9.19
N SER A 39 19.83 -22.40 9.94
CA SER A 39 20.58 -21.19 10.26
C SER A 39 20.73 -21.03 11.75
N ALA A 40 21.84 -20.47 12.19
CA ALA A 40 21.99 -20.04 13.57
C ALA A 40 21.04 -18.90 13.92
N ASN A 41 20.75 -18.70 15.20
CA ASN A 41 20.08 -17.51 15.70
C ASN A 41 21.06 -16.31 15.82
N ALA A 42 20.60 -15.17 16.35
CA ALA A 42 21.42 -13.97 16.50
C ALA A 42 22.59 -14.13 17.49
N MET A 43 22.58 -15.17 18.32
CA MET A 43 23.69 -15.52 19.25
C MET A 43 24.57 -16.65 18.73
N GLY A 44 24.43 -17.02 17.46
CA GLY A 44 25.21 -18.09 16.82
C GLY A 44 24.74 -19.51 17.19
N GLU A 45 23.66 -19.70 17.94
CA GLU A 45 23.16 -21.01 18.33
C GLU A 45 22.38 -21.63 17.18
N TYR A 46 22.55 -22.93 16.91
CA TYR A 46 21.90 -23.66 15.84
C TYR A 46 21.35 -25.00 16.29
N GLN A 47 20.36 -25.49 15.56
CA GLN A 47 19.79 -26.82 15.70
C GLN A 47 19.44 -27.36 14.33
N LEU A 48 19.88 -28.59 14.02
CA LEU A 48 19.60 -29.29 12.78
C LEU A 48 19.06 -30.69 13.09
N GLN A 49 17.84 -30.99 12.63
CA GLN A 49 17.26 -32.30 12.74
C GLN A 49 17.61 -33.12 11.51
N LEU A 50 18.06 -34.38 11.74
CA LEU A 50 18.50 -35.29 10.70
C LEU A 50 17.93 -36.69 10.96
N PRO A 51 17.45 -37.43 9.95
CA PRO A 51 17.20 -38.85 10.06
C PRO A 51 18.45 -39.59 10.56
N ALA A 52 18.31 -40.78 11.14
CA ALA A 52 19.47 -41.59 11.52
C ALA A 52 20.36 -41.87 10.27
N GLY A 53 21.67 -41.62 10.36
CA GLY A 53 22.57 -41.78 9.22
C GLY A 53 23.93 -41.13 9.43
N THR A 54 24.76 -41.27 8.44
CA THR A 54 26.10 -40.62 8.39
C THR A 54 26.08 -39.46 7.41
N TYR A 55 26.50 -38.31 7.88
CA TYR A 55 26.44 -37.05 7.15
C TYR A 55 27.76 -36.31 7.15
N LYS A 56 28.06 -35.63 6.02
CA LYS A 56 29.08 -34.59 5.96
C LYS A 56 28.37 -33.24 6.09
N ILE A 57 28.54 -32.58 7.22
CA ILE A 57 27.86 -31.32 7.57
C ILE A 57 28.85 -30.19 7.33
N ALA A 58 28.40 -29.13 6.65
CA ALA A 58 29.19 -27.92 6.41
C ALA A 58 28.53 -26.74 7.17
N CYS A 59 29.43 -25.88 7.68
CA CYS A 59 29.08 -24.58 8.27
C CYS A 59 29.69 -23.47 7.44
N GLN A 60 28.88 -22.52 7.01
CA GLN A 60 29.26 -21.41 6.13
C GLN A 60 28.75 -20.09 6.68
N TYR A 61 29.62 -19.07 6.61
CA TYR A 61 29.23 -17.67 6.90
C TYR A 61 29.96 -16.74 5.94
N ILE A 62 29.31 -15.65 5.51
CA ILE A 62 29.84 -14.71 4.52
C ILE A 62 31.13 -14.07 5.08
N GLY A 63 32.22 -14.18 4.35
CA GLY A 63 33.54 -13.66 4.76
C GLY A 63 34.38 -14.62 5.60
N TYR A 64 33.88 -15.81 5.91
CA TYR A 64 34.57 -16.83 6.70
C TYR A 64 34.83 -18.10 5.88
N ARG A 65 35.89 -18.81 6.24
CA ARG A 65 36.24 -20.10 5.62
C ARG A 65 35.23 -21.16 6.04
N GLN A 66 34.68 -21.90 5.08
CA GLN A 66 33.79 -23.02 5.34
C GLN A 66 34.47 -24.07 6.23
N SER A 67 33.78 -24.53 7.27
CA SER A 67 34.18 -25.67 8.12
C SER A 67 33.24 -26.85 7.86
N SER A 68 33.79 -28.09 7.91
CA SER A 68 32.98 -29.31 7.71
C SER A 68 33.29 -30.37 8.76
N LEU A 69 32.24 -31.13 9.12
CA LEU A 69 32.25 -32.22 10.09
C LEU A 69 31.64 -33.45 9.45
N SER A 70 32.27 -34.62 9.62
CA SER A 70 31.64 -35.91 9.33
C SER A 70 31.07 -36.47 10.62
N LEU A 71 29.78 -36.79 10.64
CA LEU A 71 29.04 -37.17 11.82
C LEU A 71 28.06 -38.32 11.50
N THR A 72 28.04 -39.31 12.39
CA THR A 72 26.96 -40.32 12.41
C THR A 72 26.02 -39.96 13.55
N ILE A 73 24.71 -39.91 13.27
CA ILE A 73 23.67 -39.58 14.26
C ILE A 73 22.65 -40.71 14.29
N GLY A 74 22.30 -41.13 15.49
CA GLY A 74 21.25 -42.12 15.73
C GLY A 74 19.85 -41.51 15.81
N ALA A 75 18.84 -42.37 15.78
CA ALA A 75 17.45 -41.97 16.07
C ALA A 75 17.38 -41.46 17.53
N ASP A 76 16.69 -40.35 17.74
CA ASP A 76 16.51 -39.65 19.04
C ASP A 76 17.81 -39.24 19.76
N GLU A 77 18.96 -39.34 19.08
CA GLU A 77 20.24 -38.89 19.60
C GLU A 77 20.40 -37.38 19.50
N THR A 78 20.92 -36.75 20.57
CA THR A 78 21.30 -35.34 20.54
C THR A 78 22.82 -35.23 20.59
N VAL A 79 23.40 -34.73 19.51
CA VAL A 79 24.85 -34.47 19.42
C VAL A 79 25.09 -32.97 19.53
N GLN A 80 26.06 -32.60 20.38
CA GLN A 80 26.47 -31.21 20.53
C GLN A 80 27.83 -30.98 19.84
N TYR A 81 27.86 -30.02 18.93
CA TYR A 81 29.09 -29.61 18.25
C TYR A 81 29.14 -28.11 18.03
N ASN A 82 30.27 -27.47 18.43
CA ASN A 82 30.44 -26.02 18.21
C ASN A 82 31.38 -25.82 17.03
N PHE A 83 30.91 -25.05 16.03
CA PHE A 83 31.75 -24.64 14.92
C PHE A 83 32.50 -23.36 15.29
N GLN A 84 33.85 -23.39 15.04
CA GLN A 84 34.65 -22.19 15.08
C GLN A 84 35.17 -21.91 13.66
N LEU A 85 34.77 -20.76 13.12
CA LEU A 85 35.15 -20.38 11.76
C LEU A 85 36.34 -19.42 11.76
N GLU A 86 37.15 -19.52 10.73
CA GLU A 86 38.30 -18.66 10.49
C GLU A 86 37.94 -17.62 9.44
N ASP A 87 38.52 -16.43 9.57
CA ASP A 87 38.40 -15.40 8.52
C ASP A 87 38.87 -15.94 7.17
N GLN A 88 38.14 -15.62 6.11
CA GLN A 88 38.48 -16.02 4.77
C GLN A 88 39.71 -15.24 4.29
N GLY A 89 40.88 -15.91 4.23
CA GLY A 89 42.07 -15.35 3.59
C GLY A 89 41.81 -15.15 2.09
N LEU A 90 41.92 -13.91 1.62
CA LEU A 90 41.84 -13.59 0.20
C LEU A 90 43.19 -13.70 -0.47
N GLN A 91 43.22 -14.36 -1.64
CA GLN A 91 44.41 -14.39 -2.50
C GLN A 91 44.18 -13.37 -3.64
N MET A 92 45.24 -12.60 -3.94
CA MET A 92 45.27 -11.80 -5.16
C MET A 92 46.15 -12.58 -6.16
N LYS A 93 45.53 -13.35 -7.06
CA LYS A 93 46.24 -13.89 -8.22
C LYS A 93 46.43 -12.77 -9.24
N GLU A 94 47.65 -12.80 -9.88
CA GLU A 94 47.91 -11.93 -11.00
C GLU A 94 47.03 -12.36 -12.18
N HIS A 95 45.89 -11.71 -12.33
CA HIS A 95 45.04 -11.90 -13.51
C HIS A 95 45.69 -11.16 -14.67
N VAL A 96 46.09 -11.89 -15.72
CA VAL A 96 46.58 -11.32 -16.97
C VAL A 96 45.44 -10.61 -17.69
N VAL A 97 45.22 -9.36 -17.32
CA VAL A 97 44.27 -8.44 -17.96
C VAL A 97 45.10 -7.34 -18.61
N LYS A 98 44.63 -6.79 -19.75
CA LYS A 98 45.30 -5.62 -20.35
C LYS A 98 45.51 -4.57 -19.26
N ALA A 99 46.70 -4.04 -19.16
CA ALA A 99 47.25 -3.21 -18.07
C ALA A 99 46.41 -1.94 -17.68
N SER A 100 45.20 -1.77 -18.20
CA SER A 100 44.37 -0.60 -18.01
C SER A 100 42.98 -0.86 -17.42
N GLU A 101 42.52 -2.12 -17.20
CA GLU A 101 41.19 -2.44 -16.74
C GLU A 101 41.19 -3.32 -15.47
N ASP A 102 40.37 -2.97 -14.45
CA ASP A 102 40.20 -3.79 -13.25
C ASP A 102 39.64 -5.18 -13.64
N PRO A 103 40.21 -6.29 -13.17
CA PRO A 103 39.75 -7.65 -13.43
C PRO A 103 38.25 -7.86 -13.10
N ALA A 104 37.71 -7.14 -12.13
CA ALA A 104 36.30 -7.16 -11.81
C ALA A 104 35.42 -6.84 -13.02
N MET A 105 35.85 -5.99 -13.93
CA MET A 105 35.08 -5.62 -15.13
C MET A 105 34.92 -6.81 -16.07
N TYR A 106 35.95 -7.62 -16.25
CA TYR A 106 35.88 -8.84 -17.04
C TYR A 106 34.94 -9.87 -16.41
N ILE A 107 35.12 -10.13 -15.10
CA ILE A 107 34.27 -11.07 -14.34
C ILE A 107 32.80 -10.63 -14.44
N MET A 108 32.48 -9.35 -14.15
CA MET A 108 31.11 -8.84 -14.18
C MET A 108 30.49 -8.92 -15.58
N ARG A 109 31.25 -8.72 -16.66
CA ARG A 109 30.71 -8.94 -18.01
C ARG A 109 30.26 -10.38 -18.22
N LYS A 110 31.02 -11.35 -17.70
CA LYS A 110 30.66 -12.78 -17.77
C LYS A 110 29.41 -13.08 -16.95
N VAL A 111 29.33 -12.60 -15.70
CA VAL A 111 28.19 -12.77 -14.80
C VAL A 111 26.92 -12.17 -15.41
N ILE A 112 27.00 -10.91 -15.89
CA ILE A 112 25.88 -10.22 -16.53
C ILE A 112 25.46 -10.96 -17.81
N GLY A 113 26.40 -11.42 -18.61
CA GLY A 113 26.14 -12.19 -19.82
C GLY A 113 25.43 -13.52 -19.55
N ARG A 114 25.77 -14.20 -18.44
CA ARG A 114 25.13 -15.46 -18.00
C ARG A 114 23.86 -15.25 -17.18
N ARG A 115 23.54 -14.01 -16.75
CA ARG A 115 22.41 -13.68 -15.88
C ARG A 115 21.07 -14.26 -16.37
N LYS A 116 20.77 -14.09 -17.65
CA LYS A 116 19.53 -14.63 -18.25
C LYS A 116 19.49 -16.15 -18.19
N PHE A 117 20.60 -16.81 -18.48
CA PHE A 117 20.72 -18.26 -18.37
C PHE A 117 20.40 -18.74 -16.95
N HIS A 118 21.03 -18.17 -15.92
CA HIS A 118 20.79 -18.54 -14.51
C HIS A 118 19.36 -18.25 -14.03
N LYS A 119 18.74 -17.22 -14.60
CA LYS A 119 17.33 -16.92 -14.32
C LYS A 119 16.38 -17.93 -14.96
N ASP A 120 16.59 -18.22 -16.25
CA ASP A 120 15.64 -18.97 -17.10
C ASP A 120 15.82 -20.49 -16.97
N GLN A 121 16.97 -20.99 -16.47
CA GLN A 121 17.20 -22.43 -16.27
C GLN A 121 16.27 -23.09 -15.24
N ILE A 122 15.62 -22.29 -14.36
CA ILE A 122 14.68 -22.78 -13.36
C ILE A 122 13.25 -22.45 -13.83
N GLU A 123 12.63 -23.38 -14.56
CA GLU A 123 11.25 -23.23 -15.09
C GLU A 123 10.19 -23.59 -14.03
N ALA A 124 10.44 -24.63 -13.23
CA ALA A 124 9.62 -25.05 -12.12
C ALA A 124 10.46 -25.10 -10.83
N PHE A 125 9.90 -24.57 -9.75
CA PHE A 125 10.58 -24.52 -8.47
C PHE A 125 9.60 -24.77 -7.32
N GLN A 126 9.94 -25.71 -6.45
CA GLN A 126 9.25 -25.97 -5.20
C GLN A 126 10.25 -25.93 -4.05
N THR A 127 9.90 -25.32 -2.91
CA THR A 127 10.74 -25.29 -1.71
C THR A 127 9.91 -25.17 -0.45
N GLY A 128 10.33 -25.88 0.61
CA GLY A 128 9.90 -25.57 1.97
C GLY A 128 10.53 -24.27 2.45
N ILE A 129 9.75 -23.45 3.12
CA ILE A 129 10.20 -22.16 3.67
C ILE A 129 9.94 -22.11 5.16
N TYR A 130 10.96 -21.74 5.93
CA TYR A 130 10.80 -21.22 7.28
C TYR A 130 11.17 -19.75 7.31
N MET A 131 10.32 -18.91 7.88
CA MET A 131 10.58 -17.48 8.08
C MET A 131 10.43 -17.12 9.55
N LYS A 132 11.40 -16.34 10.06
CA LYS A 132 11.31 -15.64 11.34
C LYS A 132 11.50 -14.14 11.12
N ALA A 133 10.49 -13.35 11.45
CA ALA A 133 10.51 -11.89 11.37
C ALA A 133 10.57 -11.32 12.79
N LEU A 134 11.58 -10.53 13.08
CA LEU A 134 11.80 -9.86 14.35
C LEU A 134 11.98 -8.35 14.13
N LEU A 135 11.23 -7.54 14.86
CA LEU A 135 11.41 -6.09 14.92
C LEU A 135 11.44 -5.64 16.38
N LYS A 136 12.52 -4.98 16.77
CA LYS A 136 12.76 -4.46 18.12
C LYS A 136 12.82 -2.94 18.10
N THR A 137 12.37 -2.30 19.20
CA THR A 137 12.65 -0.89 19.44
C THR A 137 13.86 -0.72 20.36
N ARG A 138 14.76 0.17 19.95
CA ARG A 138 15.90 0.61 20.75
C ARG A 138 15.59 1.92 21.51
N GLN A 139 14.66 2.69 20.97
CA GLN A 139 14.20 3.96 21.54
C GLN A 139 12.75 4.22 21.17
N THR A 140 11.94 4.60 22.15
CA THR A 140 10.54 5.01 21.98
C THR A 140 10.35 6.39 22.59
N PRO A 141 9.84 7.38 21.86
CA PRO A 141 9.57 8.71 22.40
C PRO A 141 8.41 8.67 23.40
N ASP A 142 8.38 9.54 24.37
CA ASP A 142 7.27 9.64 25.32
C ASP A 142 6.00 10.24 24.69
N LYS A 143 6.17 11.07 23.65
CA LYS A 143 5.07 11.70 22.92
C LYS A 143 5.34 11.73 21.42
N VAL A 144 4.29 11.53 20.64
CA VAL A 144 4.29 11.72 19.19
C VAL A 144 3.15 12.68 18.82
N LEU A 145 3.47 13.77 18.12
CA LEU A 145 2.49 14.82 17.76
C LEU A 145 1.64 15.30 18.96
N GLY A 146 2.28 15.40 20.15
CA GLY A 146 1.62 15.83 21.39
C GLY A 146 0.84 14.74 22.12
N GLN A 147 0.67 13.56 21.56
CA GLN A 147 -0.01 12.42 22.18
C GLN A 147 1.00 11.53 22.91
N LYS A 148 0.69 11.11 24.14
CA LYS A 148 1.53 10.20 24.95
C LYS A 148 1.53 8.80 24.31
N VAL A 149 2.73 8.23 24.14
CA VAL A 149 2.88 6.83 23.69
C VAL A 149 2.67 5.89 24.88
N ASN A 150 1.77 4.93 24.73
CA ASN A 150 1.55 3.90 25.75
C ASN A 150 2.52 2.73 25.51
N LYS A 151 3.65 2.75 26.22
CA LYS A 151 4.71 1.75 26.11
C LYS A 151 4.24 0.36 26.57
N GLU A 152 3.40 0.29 27.61
CA GLU A 152 2.88 -0.94 28.17
C GLU A 152 1.93 -1.66 27.19
N GLU A 153 1.01 -0.93 26.55
CA GLU A 153 0.12 -1.49 25.52
C GLU A 153 0.90 -2.03 24.29
N ALA A 154 2.08 -1.47 24.03
CA ALA A 154 2.97 -1.95 22.98
C ALA A 154 3.87 -3.12 23.42
N GLY A 155 3.73 -3.62 24.66
CA GLY A 155 4.57 -4.68 25.21
C GLY A 155 6.03 -4.26 25.45
N LEU A 156 6.27 -2.95 25.66
CA LEU A 156 7.60 -2.41 25.86
C LEU A 156 7.88 -2.18 27.35
N ASP A 157 9.16 -2.20 27.74
CA ASP A 157 9.61 -1.87 29.09
C ASP A 157 9.44 -0.36 29.41
N SER A 158 9.74 0.04 30.65
CA SER A 158 9.64 1.43 31.11
C SER A 158 10.56 2.38 30.33
N ALA A 159 11.68 1.88 29.81
CA ALA A 159 12.60 2.63 28.95
C ALA A 159 12.11 2.70 27.48
N GLY A 160 11.02 2.01 27.15
CA GLY A 160 10.47 1.95 25.79
C GLY A 160 11.27 1.05 24.85
N LYS A 161 11.93 0.03 25.39
CA LYS A 161 12.64 -1.01 24.63
C LYS A 161 11.87 -2.31 24.66
N GLY A 162 12.00 -3.14 23.64
CA GLY A 162 11.38 -4.46 23.55
C GLY A 162 11.11 -4.92 22.14
N ILE A 163 10.49 -6.08 22.03
CA ILE A 163 10.10 -6.68 20.76
C ILE A 163 8.73 -6.12 20.36
N LEU A 164 8.64 -5.51 19.19
CA LEU A 164 7.37 -5.03 18.63
C LEU A 164 6.68 -6.09 17.79
N LEU A 165 7.46 -6.85 17.02
CA LEU A 165 6.97 -7.88 16.12
C LEU A 165 7.88 -9.10 16.23
N LEU A 166 7.28 -10.24 16.45
CA LEU A 166 7.92 -11.54 16.35
C LEU A 166 6.93 -12.50 15.70
N ILE A 167 7.24 -12.91 14.48
CA ILE A 167 6.44 -13.84 13.67
C ILE A 167 7.31 -15.00 13.26
N GLU A 168 6.79 -16.22 13.38
CA GLU A 168 7.34 -17.43 12.79
C GLU A 168 6.31 -18.03 11.83
N GLN A 169 6.79 -18.53 10.70
CA GLN A 169 5.91 -19.06 9.65
C GLN A 169 6.61 -20.19 8.88
N ILE A 170 5.88 -21.28 8.63
CA ILE A 170 6.34 -22.40 7.81
C ILE A 170 5.39 -22.55 6.62
N ALA A 171 5.95 -22.65 5.42
CA ALA A 171 5.20 -22.72 4.18
C ALA A 171 5.89 -23.58 3.12
N THR A 172 5.17 -23.93 2.07
CA THR A 172 5.73 -24.43 0.82
C THR A 172 5.45 -23.42 -0.29
N TYR A 173 6.50 -23.06 -1.01
CA TYR A 173 6.43 -22.16 -2.16
C TYR A 173 6.54 -22.93 -3.46
N TYR A 174 5.69 -22.60 -4.41
CA TYR A 174 5.64 -23.16 -5.76
C TYR A 174 5.73 -22.05 -6.81
N ARG A 175 6.53 -22.27 -7.84
CA ARG A 175 6.61 -21.41 -9.03
C ARG A 175 6.71 -22.27 -10.28
N GLN A 176 5.86 -22.02 -11.29
CA GLN A 176 5.91 -22.73 -12.57
C GLN A 176 5.22 -21.89 -13.66
N GLY A 177 5.88 -21.72 -14.80
CA GLY A 177 5.29 -21.03 -15.96
C GLY A 177 4.82 -19.60 -15.66
N GLY A 178 5.52 -18.86 -14.79
CA GLY A 178 5.14 -17.50 -14.35
C GLY A 178 4.00 -17.42 -13.34
N LYS A 179 3.46 -18.57 -12.88
CA LYS A 179 2.51 -18.66 -11.77
C LYS A 179 3.27 -18.93 -10.48
N GLU A 180 2.75 -18.39 -9.37
CA GLU A 180 3.31 -18.57 -8.04
C GLU A 180 2.20 -18.96 -7.08
N ARG A 181 2.51 -19.81 -6.09
CA ARG A 181 1.62 -20.14 -4.97
C ARG A 181 2.42 -20.44 -3.72
N THR A 182 1.94 -19.95 -2.59
CA THR A 182 2.46 -20.26 -1.26
C THR A 182 1.40 -20.97 -0.45
N VAL A 183 1.71 -22.13 0.13
CA VAL A 183 0.83 -22.83 1.08
C VAL A 183 1.44 -22.70 2.46
N ILE A 184 0.73 -22.02 3.37
CA ILE A 184 1.20 -21.69 4.72
C ILE A 184 0.65 -22.75 5.67
N HIS A 185 1.56 -23.58 6.21
CA HIS A 185 1.22 -24.74 7.06
C HIS A 185 1.07 -24.35 8.52
N SER A 186 1.90 -23.41 8.98
CA SER A 186 1.85 -22.91 10.35
C SER A 186 2.34 -21.49 10.46
N VAL A 187 1.75 -20.75 11.39
CA VAL A 187 2.10 -19.37 11.73
C VAL A 187 1.95 -19.15 13.22
N ARG A 188 2.86 -18.37 13.80
CA ARG A 188 2.79 -17.91 15.19
C ARG A 188 3.22 -16.46 15.26
N GLU A 189 2.42 -15.65 15.94
CA GLU A 189 2.69 -14.23 16.16
C GLU A 189 2.64 -13.92 17.65
N SER A 190 3.68 -13.24 18.16
CA SER A 190 3.76 -12.89 19.57
C SER A 190 2.75 -11.80 19.90
N GLY A 191 1.91 -12.05 20.91
CA GLY A 191 0.84 -11.15 21.35
C GLY A 191 -0.47 -11.24 20.55
N ASP A 192 -0.52 -11.98 19.43
CA ASP A 192 -1.74 -12.23 18.68
C ASP A 192 -1.90 -13.72 18.31
N PRO A 193 -2.70 -14.50 19.05
CA PRO A 193 -2.93 -15.92 18.77
C PRO A 193 -3.80 -16.13 17.52
N ASN A 194 -4.52 -15.10 17.07
CA ASN A 194 -5.31 -15.13 15.86
C ASN A 194 -4.51 -14.54 14.69
N GLY A 195 -3.27 -14.07 14.96
CA GLY A 195 -2.38 -13.53 13.97
C GLY A 195 -2.11 -14.53 12.84
N MET A 196 -2.22 -14.06 11.61
CA MET A 196 -2.02 -14.86 10.41
C MET A 196 -0.67 -14.54 9.74
N GLY A 197 0.22 -13.84 10.46
CA GLY A 197 1.54 -13.46 9.95
C GLY A 197 1.46 -12.64 8.67
N VAL A 198 2.36 -12.93 7.74
CA VAL A 198 2.38 -12.26 6.43
C VAL A 198 1.78 -13.18 5.36
N PRO A 199 0.76 -12.72 4.62
CA PRO A 199 0.07 -13.55 3.63
C PRO A 199 0.95 -13.85 2.40
N LYS A 200 1.92 -13.02 2.13
CA LYS A 200 2.92 -13.24 1.09
C LYS A 200 4.29 -13.06 1.71
N PHE A 201 5.10 -14.13 1.65
CA PHE A 201 6.51 -14.02 2.04
C PHE A 201 7.17 -12.92 1.22
N PRO A 202 8.19 -12.21 1.76
CA PRO A 202 9.10 -11.46 0.91
C PRO A 202 9.53 -12.40 -0.20
N ASP A 203 9.20 -12.07 -1.43
CA ASP A 203 9.61 -12.88 -2.59
C ASP A 203 11.10 -13.19 -2.44
N VAL A 204 11.54 -14.33 -2.95
CA VAL A 204 12.97 -14.55 -3.13
C VAL A 204 13.49 -13.36 -3.92
N ILE A 205 14.29 -12.51 -3.25
CA ILE A 205 14.86 -11.34 -3.90
C ILE A 205 15.90 -11.83 -4.90
N SER A 206 15.48 -12.00 -6.16
CA SER A 206 16.38 -12.49 -7.20
C SER A 206 17.25 -11.37 -7.76
N PHE A 207 18.54 -11.41 -7.48
CA PHE A 207 19.49 -10.47 -8.06
C PHE A 207 19.78 -10.73 -9.54
N TYR A 208 19.29 -11.85 -10.09
CA TYR A 208 19.26 -12.09 -11.55
C TYR A 208 18.18 -11.27 -12.28
N GLU A 209 17.30 -10.56 -11.56
CA GLU A 209 16.40 -9.57 -12.15
C GLU A 209 17.12 -8.25 -12.47
N ASN A 210 16.69 -7.55 -13.53
CA ASN A 210 17.25 -6.23 -13.85
C ASN A 210 16.90 -5.18 -12.81
N ASN A 211 15.68 -5.27 -12.27
CA ASN A 211 15.15 -4.34 -11.29
C ASN A 211 14.50 -5.11 -10.15
N ILE A 212 14.97 -4.88 -8.94
CA ILE A 212 14.60 -5.61 -7.74
C ILE A 212 13.47 -4.84 -7.04
N HIS A 213 12.31 -5.45 -6.93
CA HIS A 213 11.17 -4.93 -6.18
C HIS A 213 11.06 -5.64 -4.83
N ILE A 214 11.41 -4.94 -3.74
CA ILE A 214 11.26 -5.45 -2.37
C ILE A 214 9.86 -5.08 -1.86
N SER A 215 9.48 -3.81 -2.00
CA SER A 215 8.15 -3.29 -1.69
C SER A 215 7.96 -1.94 -2.40
N SER A 216 6.78 -1.71 -2.95
CA SER A 216 6.42 -0.40 -3.54
C SER A 216 6.41 0.74 -2.52
N GLN A 217 6.22 0.42 -1.23
CA GLN A 217 6.31 1.38 -0.14
C GLN A 217 7.74 1.79 0.19
N LEU A 218 8.73 0.91 -0.06
CA LEU A 218 10.15 1.23 0.14
C LEU A 218 10.72 2.04 -1.02
N ASN A 219 10.44 1.62 -2.23
CA ASN A 219 10.76 2.36 -3.44
C ASN A 219 9.86 1.90 -4.60
N PRO A 220 8.93 2.72 -5.07
CA PRO A 220 8.03 2.34 -6.16
C PRO A 220 8.74 2.10 -7.50
N ARG A 221 9.97 2.61 -7.68
CA ARG A 221 10.81 2.37 -8.87
C ARG A 221 11.56 1.02 -8.80
N GLY A 222 11.63 0.39 -7.59
CA GLY A 222 12.54 -0.72 -7.32
C GLY A 222 14.01 -0.28 -7.28
N PHE A 223 14.91 -1.24 -7.16
CA PHE A 223 16.37 -1.03 -7.07
C PHE A 223 17.07 -1.70 -8.24
N VAL A 224 18.06 -1.04 -8.80
CA VAL A 224 18.86 -1.57 -9.93
C VAL A 224 19.76 -2.70 -9.41
N SER A 225 19.63 -3.90 -9.98
CA SER A 225 20.53 -5.01 -9.63
C SER A 225 21.97 -4.73 -10.04
N PRO A 226 22.97 -5.14 -9.24
CA PRO A 226 24.36 -5.14 -9.69
C PRO A 226 24.62 -6.02 -10.92
N LEU A 227 23.71 -6.95 -11.21
CA LEU A 227 23.73 -7.82 -12.40
C LEU A 227 22.84 -7.30 -13.54
N ASN A 228 22.34 -6.06 -13.46
CA ASN A 228 21.54 -5.45 -14.51
C ASN A 228 22.31 -5.39 -15.85
N ASP A 229 21.62 -5.53 -16.99
CA ASP A 229 22.23 -5.46 -18.33
C ASP A 229 23.03 -4.15 -18.55
N PHE A 230 22.63 -3.07 -17.87
CA PHE A 230 23.29 -1.76 -17.88
C PHE A 230 24.01 -1.43 -16.56
N ALA A 231 24.39 -2.46 -15.76
CA ALA A 231 24.97 -2.26 -14.43
C ALA A 231 26.19 -1.31 -14.42
N PHE A 232 27.02 -1.35 -15.46
CA PHE A 232 28.16 -0.45 -15.61
C PHE A 232 27.79 1.04 -15.70
N ASN A 233 26.55 1.40 -15.97
CA ASN A 233 26.09 2.80 -15.92
C ASN A 233 25.83 3.26 -14.47
N PHE A 234 25.54 2.33 -13.57
CA PHE A 234 25.15 2.59 -12.19
C PHE A 234 26.25 2.30 -11.18
N TYR A 235 27.11 1.33 -11.47
CA TYR A 235 28.12 0.78 -10.55
C TYR A 235 29.54 0.89 -11.08
N LYS A 236 30.49 0.97 -10.13
CA LYS A 236 31.88 0.59 -10.28
C LYS A 236 32.09 -0.72 -9.54
N PHE A 237 32.87 -1.59 -10.10
CA PHE A 237 33.22 -2.88 -9.51
C PHE A 237 34.73 -2.94 -9.25
N ARG A 238 35.15 -3.55 -8.13
CA ARG A 238 36.51 -3.76 -7.76
C ARG A 238 36.70 -5.19 -7.25
N LEU A 239 37.66 -5.91 -7.79
CA LEU A 239 38.05 -7.23 -7.29
C LEU A 239 38.81 -7.05 -5.98
N GLU A 240 38.31 -7.66 -4.88
CA GLU A 240 38.96 -7.65 -3.58
C GLU A 240 39.89 -8.89 -3.40
N GLY A 241 39.71 -9.92 -4.20
CA GLY A 241 40.48 -11.16 -4.20
C GLY A 241 39.61 -12.37 -4.52
N ASP A 242 40.25 -13.54 -4.48
CA ASP A 242 39.61 -14.83 -4.65
C ASP A 242 39.97 -15.81 -3.53
N PHE A 243 39.18 -16.85 -3.40
CA PHE A 243 39.41 -17.96 -2.48
C PHE A 243 38.87 -19.27 -3.06
N LYS A 244 39.30 -20.40 -2.52
CA LYS A 244 38.80 -21.72 -2.90
C LYS A 244 37.83 -22.25 -1.86
N GLU A 245 36.68 -22.77 -2.34
CA GLU A 245 35.72 -23.52 -1.55
C GLU A 245 35.38 -24.83 -2.26
N GLY A 246 35.82 -25.94 -1.69
CA GLY A 246 35.82 -27.24 -2.39
C GLY A 246 36.58 -27.19 -3.71
N ASN A 247 35.88 -27.46 -4.81
CA ASN A 247 36.45 -27.42 -6.17
C ASN A 247 36.25 -26.09 -6.88
N HIS A 248 35.53 -25.14 -6.26
CA HIS A 248 35.21 -23.87 -6.89
C HIS A 248 36.14 -22.75 -6.43
N THR A 249 36.53 -21.87 -7.35
CA THR A 249 37.16 -20.59 -7.05
C THR A 249 36.03 -19.54 -6.95
N ILE A 250 36.04 -18.72 -5.89
CA ILE A 250 35.04 -17.72 -5.61
C ILE A 250 35.70 -16.33 -5.64
N TYR A 251 35.21 -15.46 -6.50
CA TYR A 251 35.65 -14.06 -6.61
C TYR A 251 34.85 -13.17 -5.67
N LYS A 252 35.51 -12.38 -4.82
CA LYS A 252 34.89 -11.33 -4.01
C LYS A 252 34.94 -10.00 -4.74
N ILE A 253 33.77 -9.45 -5.09
CA ILE A 253 33.68 -8.22 -5.88
C ILE A 253 32.95 -7.17 -5.05
N ASN A 254 33.61 -6.03 -4.83
CA ASN A 254 33.01 -4.88 -4.18
C ASN A 254 32.17 -4.08 -5.19
N VAL A 255 30.94 -3.81 -4.83
CA VAL A 255 29.93 -3.09 -5.60
C VAL A 255 29.81 -1.68 -5.08
N MET A 256 30.23 -0.69 -5.86
CA MET A 256 30.23 0.72 -5.50
C MET A 256 29.30 1.52 -6.41
N PRO A 257 28.28 2.21 -5.87
CA PRO A 257 27.44 3.12 -6.66
C PRO A 257 28.25 4.23 -7.31
N LYS A 258 28.01 4.51 -8.59
CA LYS A 258 28.52 5.70 -9.26
C LYS A 258 27.82 6.98 -8.77
N ARG A 259 26.55 6.83 -8.36
CA ARG A 259 25.70 7.92 -7.86
C ARG A 259 24.85 7.40 -6.70
N LEU A 260 25.07 7.93 -5.50
CA LEU A 260 24.41 7.51 -4.27
C LEU A 260 22.89 7.79 -4.21
N TYR A 261 22.39 8.73 -5.02
CA TYR A 261 20.97 9.13 -5.02
C TYR A 261 20.14 8.39 -6.07
N GLU A 262 20.74 7.42 -6.77
CA GLU A 262 19.99 6.46 -7.59
C GLU A 262 19.56 5.27 -6.72
N PRO A 263 18.54 4.50 -7.13
CA PRO A 263 18.11 3.32 -6.38
C PRO A 263 19.07 2.15 -6.58
N VAL A 264 20.21 2.19 -5.91
CA VAL A 264 21.37 1.30 -6.10
C VAL A 264 21.84 0.71 -4.79
N PHE A 265 22.45 -0.47 -4.87
CA PHE A 265 23.08 -1.19 -3.76
C PHE A 265 24.55 -0.81 -3.59
N SER A 266 25.08 -1.04 -2.39
CA SER A 266 26.52 -1.02 -2.10
C SER A 266 26.88 -2.22 -1.23
N GLY A 267 28.09 -2.76 -1.35
CA GLY A 267 28.55 -3.92 -0.57
C GLY A 267 29.32 -4.91 -1.42
N ASN A 268 29.18 -6.19 -1.14
CA ASN A 268 29.96 -7.24 -1.80
C ASN A 268 29.06 -8.30 -2.44
N ILE A 269 29.49 -8.80 -3.59
CA ILE A 269 28.96 -10.02 -4.21
C ILE A 269 30.09 -11.04 -4.37
N TYR A 270 29.75 -12.29 -4.21
CA TYR A 270 30.64 -13.40 -4.36
C TYR A 270 30.19 -14.25 -5.55
N VAL A 271 31.09 -14.49 -6.50
CA VAL A 271 30.81 -15.11 -7.79
C VAL A 271 31.62 -16.36 -7.97
N VAL A 272 31.02 -17.44 -8.41
CA VAL A 272 31.66 -18.71 -8.73
C VAL A 272 32.38 -18.60 -10.09
N ASP A 273 33.64 -18.99 -10.13
CA ASP A 273 34.43 -19.07 -11.38
C ASP A 273 33.88 -20.15 -12.30
N GLU A 274 33.99 -19.98 -13.61
CA GLU A 274 33.48 -20.83 -14.70
C GLU A 274 31.94 -20.84 -14.81
N ASP A 275 31.21 -21.05 -13.71
CA ASP A 275 29.74 -21.04 -13.67
C ASP A 275 29.18 -19.63 -13.81
N TRP A 276 29.90 -18.60 -13.34
CA TRP A 276 29.47 -17.19 -13.30
C TRP A 276 28.14 -16.98 -12.56
N SER A 277 27.86 -17.85 -11.60
CA SER A 277 26.69 -17.80 -10.71
C SER A 277 26.99 -17.05 -9.41
N LEU A 278 25.94 -16.62 -8.71
CA LEU A 278 26.08 -16.08 -7.36
C LEU A 278 26.32 -17.21 -6.35
N HIS A 279 27.39 -17.06 -5.55
CA HIS A 279 27.69 -17.88 -4.37
C HIS A 279 27.03 -17.28 -3.12
N SER A 280 27.22 -15.99 -2.89
CA SER A 280 26.60 -15.24 -1.78
C SER A 280 26.62 -13.74 -2.08
N LEU A 281 25.93 -12.96 -1.28
CA LEU A 281 25.98 -11.51 -1.35
C LEU A 281 25.70 -10.88 0.00
N ASP A 282 26.29 -9.70 0.22
CA ASP A 282 26.05 -8.80 1.34
C ASP A 282 25.93 -7.39 0.77
N LEU A 283 24.70 -6.96 0.55
CA LEU A 283 24.39 -5.71 -0.12
C LEU A 283 23.51 -4.83 0.76
N THR A 284 23.77 -3.54 0.74
CA THR A 284 23.05 -2.54 1.53
C THR A 284 22.47 -1.47 0.63
N VAL A 285 21.24 -1.09 0.89
CA VAL A 285 20.60 0.14 0.43
C VAL A 285 20.35 1.05 1.61
N THR A 286 20.50 2.35 1.39
CA THR A 286 20.29 3.35 2.43
C THR A 286 19.25 4.38 1.99
N LYS A 287 18.81 5.20 2.92
CA LYS A 287 17.93 6.33 2.65
C LYS A 287 18.44 7.22 1.49
N LYS A 288 19.77 7.33 1.27
CA LYS A 288 20.34 8.07 0.14
C LYS A 288 19.97 7.46 -1.21
N SER A 289 19.75 6.16 -1.27
CA SER A 289 19.32 5.43 -2.48
C SER A 289 17.80 5.52 -2.76
N ASN A 290 17.15 6.61 -2.35
CA ASN A 290 15.71 6.87 -2.47
C ASN A 290 14.84 5.81 -1.79
N MET A 291 15.31 5.23 -0.72
CA MET A 291 14.50 4.36 0.13
C MET A 291 13.62 5.22 1.04
N GLU A 292 12.34 4.92 1.07
CA GLU A 292 11.36 5.55 1.95
C GLU A 292 11.12 4.66 3.19
N LEU A 293 10.59 5.20 4.28
CA LEU A 293 10.27 4.53 5.54
C LEU A 293 11.48 3.94 6.31
N ILE A 294 12.41 3.29 5.65
CA ILE A 294 13.56 2.58 6.22
C ILE A 294 14.83 3.40 5.99
N ASP A 295 15.68 3.54 7.01
CA ASP A 295 16.95 4.29 6.89
C ASP A 295 18.05 3.45 6.23
N THR A 296 18.10 2.15 6.56
CA THR A 296 19.05 1.20 6.00
C THR A 296 18.41 -0.17 5.89
N LEU A 297 18.63 -0.85 4.77
CA LEU A 297 18.28 -2.25 4.57
C LEU A 297 19.52 -2.99 4.05
N ARG A 298 20.08 -3.87 4.88
CA ARG A 298 21.14 -4.81 4.48
C ARG A 298 20.49 -6.14 4.12
N ILE A 299 20.98 -6.75 3.04
CA ILE A 299 20.48 -8.00 2.47
C ILE A 299 21.65 -8.96 2.36
N GLU A 300 21.51 -10.09 3.03
CA GLU A 300 22.45 -11.21 2.89
C GLU A 300 21.73 -12.37 2.22
N GLN A 301 22.40 -13.01 1.27
CA GLN A 301 21.92 -14.24 0.64
C GLN A 301 23.07 -15.22 0.51
N VAL A 302 22.77 -16.50 0.74
CA VAL A 302 23.68 -17.62 0.58
C VAL A 302 23.04 -18.61 -0.38
N TYR A 303 23.82 -19.07 -1.37
CA TYR A 303 23.40 -20.04 -2.36
C TYR A 303 24.22 -21.32 -2.18
N LEU A 304 23.62 -22.46 -2.53
CA LEU A 304 24.30 -23.77 -2.50
C LEU A 304 24.24 -24.41 -3.89
N PRO A 305 25.31 -25.16 -4.27
CA PRO A 305 25.29 -25.92 -5.51
C PRO A 305 24.35 -27.14 -5.37
N LEU A 306 23.34 -27.24 -6.20
CA LEU A 306 22.47 -28.40 -6.29
C LEU A 306 22.96 -29.39 -7.35
N GLN A 307 23.40 -28.86 -8.50
CA GLN A 307 23.98 -29.57 -9.62
C GLN A 307 25.05 -28.67 -10.26
N ARG A 308 25.79 -29.20 -11.24
CA ARG A 308 26.71 -28.37 -12.02
C ARG A 308 25.97 -27.21 -12.67
N ASP A 309 26.52 -26.01 -12.61
CA ASP A 309 25.96 -24.74 -13.10
C ASP A 309 24.59 -24.32 -12.47
N LEU A 310 24.09 -25.06 -11.47
CA LEU A 310 22.82 -24.78 -10.81
C LEU A 310 23.01 -24.48 -9.33
N TRP A 311 22.99 -23.21 -8.98
CA TRP A 311 23.05 -22.71 -7.61
C TRP A 311 21.67 -22.22 -7.16
N VAL A 312 21.21 -22.69 -6.01
CA VAL A 312 19.88 -22.36 -5.45
C VAL A 312 20.04 -21.62 -4.13
N ILE A 313 19.13 -20.70 -3.88
CA ILE A 313 19.14 -19.92 -2.64
C ILE A 313 18.88 -20.84 -1.43
N LYS A 314 19.73 -20.77 -0.42
CA LYS A 314 19.56 -21.50 0.83
C LYS A 314 19.01 -20.63 1.94
N GLN A 315 19.44 -19.37 1.98
CA GLN A 315 19.10 -18.45 3.04
C GLN A 315 19.06 -17.03 2.53
N GLN A 316 18.12 -16.25 3.09
CA GLN A 316 18.03 -14.80 2.92
C GLN A 316 17.82 -14.16 4.28
N VAL A 317 18.62 -13.14 4.60
CA VAL A 317 18.43 -12.33 5.80
C VAL A 317 18.34 -10.86 5.43
N LEU A 318 17.31 -10.20 5.92
CA LEU A 318 17.08 -8.76 5.74
C LEU A 318 17.24 -8.08 7.10
N TYR A 319 18.05 -7.02 7.16
CA TYR A 319 18.28 -6.23 8.37
C TYR A 319 17.80 -4.80 8.18
N PRO A 320 16.50 -4.49 8.46
CA PRO A 320 16.00 -3.13 8.41
C PRO A 320 16.41 -2.33 9.65
N THR A 321 16.71 -1.04 9.46
CA THR A 321 16.76 -0.03 10.51
C THR A 321 15.84 1.12 10.15
N ILE A 322 15.02 1.58 11.11
CA ILE A 322 13.99 2.58 10.88
C ILE A 322 14.06 3.62 11.99
N LYS A 323 14.22 4.90 11.61
CA LYS A 323 14.13 6.03 12.54
C LYS A 323 13.00 6.96 12.10
N ILE A 324 11.92 6.99 12.86
CA ILE A 324 10.73 7.78 12.52
C ILE A 324 10.10 8.39 13.79
N PHE A 325 9.81 9.68 13.77
CA PHE A 325 9.16 10.41 14.89
C PHE A 325 9.75 10.15 16.28
N GLY A 326 11.07 9.98 16.37
CA GLY A 326 11.76 9.68 17.63
C GLY A 326 11.82 8.19 18.00
N PHE A 327 11.14 7.31 17.25
CA PHE A 327 11.35 5.87 17.36
C PHE A 327 12.64 5.46 16.64
N ASP A 328 13.33 4.48 17.20
CA ASP A 328 14.49 3.81 16.59
C ASP A 328 14.23 2.29 16.62
N PHE A 329 13.97 1.71 15.44
CA PHE A 329 13.69 0.29 15.28
C PHE A 329 14.85 -0.40 14.56
N THR A 330 15.08 -1.66 14.93
CA THR A 330 15.98 -2.57 14.23
C THR A 330 15.35 -3.95 14.15
N GLY A 331 15.68 -4.71 13.12
CA GLY A 331 15.08 -6.04 12.96
C GLY A 331 15.95 -6.99 12.16
N SER A 332 15.49 -8.24 12.12
CA SER A 332 16.01 -9.29 11.25
C SER A 332 14.83 -10.11 10.70
N PHE A 333 14.83 -10.32 9.38
CA PHE A 333 13.88 -11.20 8.70
C PHE A 333 14.68 -12.32 8.07
N VAL A 334 14.67 -13.48 8.73
CA VAL A 334 15.43 -14.67 8.32
C VAL A 334 14.51 -15.59 7.55
N THR A 335 14.89 -15.97 6.34
CA THR A 335 14.17 -16.95 5.53
C THR A 335 15.12 -18.07 5.12
N ILE A 336 14.74 -19.31 5.42
CA ILE A 336 15.48 -20.52 5.10
C ILE A 336 14.68 -21.33 4.08
N TYR A 337 15.36 -21.80 3.05
CA TYR A 337 14.80 -22.58 1.96
C TYR A 337 15.33 -24.03 2.05
N ASN A 338 14.43 -25.00 2.21
CA ASN A 338 14.74 -26.42 2.35
C ASN A 338 13.99 -27.25 1.30
N ASP A 339 14.41 -28.49 1.10
CA ASP A 339 13.74 -29.48 0.26
C ASP A 339 13.41 -28.94 -1.15
N GLN A 340 14.40 -28.31 -1.74
CA GLN A 340 14.25 -27.66 -3.04
C GLN A 340 14.15 -28.71 -4.16
N LYS A 341 13.10 -28.58 -4.98
CA LYS A 341 12.91 -29.34 -6.21
C LYS A 341 12.93 -28.38 -7.39
N VAL A 342 13.85 -28.61 -8.30
CA VAL A 342 14.07 -27.76 -9.47
C VAL A 342 13.69 -28.51 -10.74
N ASN A 343 12.90 -27.88 -11.59
CA ASN A 343 12.40 -28.43 -12.85
C ASN A 343 11.61 -29.76 -12.66
N GLU A 344 11.08 -29.98 -11.48
CA GLU A 344 10.05 -30.98 -11.21
C GLU A 344 8.68 -30.27 -11.22
N PRO A 345 7.80 -30.55 -12.21
CA PRO A 345 6.52 -29.88 -12.31
C PRO A 345 5.65 -30.17 -11.08
N ALA A 346 5.10 -29.14 -10.48
CA ALA A 346 4.08 -29.28 -9.46
C ALA A 346 2.74 -29.71 -10.13
N PRO A 347 1.86 -30.43 -9.44
CA PRO A 347 0.56 -30.79 -9.95
C PRO A 347 -0.23 -29.55 -10.40
N ASP A 348 -0.86 -29.61 -11.58
CA ASP A 348 -1.65 -28.49 -12.13
C ASP A 348 -2.75 -28.00 -11.19
N SER A 349 -3.27 -28.89 -10.34
CA SER A 349 -4.26 -28.54 -9.30
C SER A 349 -3.80 -27.46 -8.33
N ILE A 350 -2.49 -27.31 -8.12
CA ILE A 350 -1.93 -26.25 -7.25
C ILE A 350 -2.16 -24.86 -7.85
N PHE A 351 -2.18 -24.74 -9.19
CA PHE A 351 -2.29 -23.46 -9.90
C PHE A 351 -3.67 -23.18 -10.51
N ASN A 352 -4.67 -24.07 -10.28
CA ASN A 352 -6.00 -23.97 -10.89
C ASN A 352 -6.81 -22.76 -10.42
N GLU A 353 -6.55 -22.25 -9.22
CA GLU A 353 -7.20 -21.10 -8.65
C GLU A 353 -6.29 -19.85 -8.77
N LYS A 354 -6.89 -18.67 -8.85
CA LYS A 354 -6.16 -17.40 -8.79
C LYS A 354 -5.66 -17.06 -7.36
N VAL A 355 -5.44 -18.10 -6.55
CA VAL A 355 -4.97 -17.98 -5.17
C VAL A 355 -3.44 -17.98 -5.18
N ILE A 356 -2.85 -16.88 -4.68
CA ILE A 356 -1.39 -16.75 -4.57
C ILE A 356 -0.87 -17.27 -3.24
N SER A 357 -1.70 -17.23 -2.19
CA SER A 357 -1.35 -17.78 -0.87
C SER A 357 -2.57 -18.45 -0.25
N GLU A 358 -2.35 -19.59 0.38
CA GLU A 358 -3.37 -20.36 1.07
C GLU A 358 -2.85 -20.78 2.47
N TYR A 359 -3.69 -20.66 3.46
CA TYR A 359 -3.40 -21.12 4.81
C TYR A 359 -4.10 -22.46 5.07
N ASP A 360 -3.36 -23.40 5.61
CA ASP A 360 -3.92 -24.68 6.09
C ASP A 360 -4.93 -24.45 7.23
N ALA A 361 -5.89 -25.33 7.36
CA ALA A 361 -6.83 -25.29 8.48
C ALA A 361 -6.07 -25.37 9.81
N GLY A 362 -6.26 -24.39 10.69
CA GLY A 362 -5.56 -24.32 11.97
C GLY A 362 -4.07 -23.97 11.89
N ALA A 363 -3.62 -23.32 10.83
CA ALA A 363 -2.23 -22.88 10.67
C ALA A 363 -1.74 -22.04 11.87
N ASN A 364 -2.59 -21.22 12.47
CA ASN A 364 -2.28 -20.39 13.64
C ASN A 364 -2.60 -21.05 14.99
N LYS A 365 -3.02 -22.33 15.00
CA LYS A 365 -3.42 -23.05 16.23
C LYS A 365 -2.39 -24.09 16.66
N LYS A 366 -1.19 -24.09 16.10
CA LYS A 366 -0.12 -25.00 16.45
C LYS A 366 0.43 -24.68 17.84
N ASP A 367 0.61 -25.72 18.65
CA ASP A 367 1.07 -25.59 20.03
C ASP A 367 2.60 -25.42 20.15
N THR A 368 3.07 -25.23 21.38
CA THR A 368 4.49 -25.05 21.68
C THR A 368 5.32 -26.30 21.36
N THR A 369 4.73 -27.51 21.51
CA THR A 369 5.41 -28.78 21.21
C THR A 369 5.70 -28.88 19.71
N TYR A 370 4.69 -28.59 18.88
CA TYR A 370 4.88 -28.52 17.43
C TYR A 370 6.00 -27.53 17.04
N TRP A 371 5.98 -26.30 17.59
CA TRP A 371 6.97 -25.29 17.25
C TRP A 371 8.38 -25.65 17.74
N SER A 372 8.51 -26.33 18.90
CA SER A 372 9.78 -26.82 19.39
C SER A 372 10.41 -27.87 18.47
N ALA A 373 9.58 -28.70 17.85
CA ALA A 373 10.03 -29.71 16.88
C ALA A 373 10.25 -29.14 15.48
N ALA A 374 9.35 -28.27 14.99
CA ALA A 374 9.37 -27.80 13.60
C ALA A 374 10.32 -26.63 13.35
N ARG A 375 10.75 -25.92 14.39
CA ARG A 375 11.60 -24.72 14.31
C ARG A 375 13.05 -25.05 13.95
N PRO A 376 13.57 -24.62 12.79
CA PRO A 376 14.99 -24.83 12.46
C PRO A 376 15.92 -23.84 13.18
N VAL A 377 15.45 -22.60 13.49
CA VAL A 377 16.26 -21.57 14.16
C VAL A 377 15.86 -21.48 15.62
N PRO A 378 16.73 -21.76 16.60
CA PRO A 378 16.39 -21.65 18.01
C PRO A 378 15.95 -20.24 18.40
N LEU A 379 14.95 -20.13 19.30
CA LEU A 379 14.62 -18.84 19.89
C LEU A 379 15.71 -18.38 20.85
N LEU A 380 15.89 -17.07 20.91
CA LEU A 380 16.60 -16.44 22.01
C LEU A 380 15.73 -16.48 23.28
N GLU A 381 16.37 -16.41 24.45
CA GLU A 381 15.63 -16.34 25.73
C GLU A 381 14.65 -15.16 25.77
N GLU A 382 15.07 -13.99 25.26
CA GLU A 382 14.22 -12.80 25.16
C GLU A 382 13.03 -13.00 24.21
N GLU A 383 13.19 -13.76 23.12
CA GLU A 383 12.11 -14.08 22.17
C GLU A 383 11.10 -15.06 22.79
N ALA A 384 11.60 -16.07 23.51
CA ALA A 384 10.77 -17.03 24.24
C ALA A 384 9.96 -16.33 25.34
N LYS A 385 10.60 -15.41 26.07
CA LYS A 385 9.96 -14.60 27.11
C LYS A 385 8.92 -13.64 26.53
N ASP A 386 9.18 -13.02 25.37
CA ASP A 386 8.23 -12.11 24.70
C ASP A 386 6.90 -12.82 24.38
N PHE A 387 6.93 -14.07 23.91
CA PHE A 387 5.70 -14.85 23.72
C PHE A 387 4.91 -15.01 25.04
N GLN A 388 5.58 -15.29 26.16
CA GLN A 388 4.91 -15.48 27.45
C GLN A 388 4.38 -14.15 28.02
N ASP A 389 5.19 -13.10 27.97
CA ASP A 389 4.84 -11.77 28.51
C ASP A 389 3.65 -11.18 27.75
N LYS A 390 3.67 -11.23 26.42
CA LYS A 390 2.58 -10.72 25.60
C LYS A 390 1.30 -11.55 25.71
N ASP A 391 1.40 -12.86 25.86
CA ASP A 391 0.23 -13.70 26.15
C ASP A 391 -0.41 -13.30 27.50
N SER A 392 0.39 -13.00 28.52
CA SER A 392 -0.08 -12.51 29.82
C SER A 392 -0.71 -11.13 29.75
N LEU A 393 -0.09 -10.21 28.98
CA LEU A 393 -0.63 -8.87 28.72
C LEU A 393 -1.96 -8.94 27.98
N ARG A 394 -2.07 -9.81 26.97
CA ARG A 394 -3.30 -10.03 26.24
C ARG A 394 -4.44 -10.50 27.15
N GLN A 395 -4.20 -11.54 27.98
CA GLN A 395 -5.20 -12.03 28.95
C GLN A 395 -5.68 -10.90 29.87
N ARG A 396 -4.79 -9.95 30.24
CA ARG A 396 -5.16 -8.78 31.02
C ARG A 396 -6.00 -7.79 30.20
N PHE A 397 -5.65 -7.56 28.92
CA PHE A 397 -6.36 -6.63 28.03
C PHE A 397 -7.72 -7.16 27.55
N GLU A 398 -7.91 -8.47 27.53
CA GLU A 398 -9.17 -9.12 27.19
C GLU A 398 -10.17 -9.15 28.37
N ARG A 399 -9.77 -8.75 29.60
CA ARG A 399 -10.69 -8.69 30.74
C ARG A 399 -11.78 -7.65 30.48
N PRO A 400 -13.06 -7.99 30.78
CA PRO A 400 -14.18 -7.08 30.56
C PRO A 400 -14.00 -5.72 31.21
N GLU A 401 -13.43 -5.68 32.44
CA GLU A 401 -13.19 -4.43 33.17
C GLU A 401 -12.18 -3.52 32.46
N TYR A 402 -11.14 -4.11 31.86
CA TYR A 402 -10.13 -3.36 31.09
C TYR A 402 -10.74 -2.81 29.82
N ILE A 403 -11.43 -3.65 29.02
CA ILE A 403 -12.14 -3.26 27.79
C ILE A 403 -13.10 -2.10 28.10
N ASP A 404 -13.89 -2.21 29.17
CA ASP A 404 -14.83 -1.17 29.60
C ASP A 404 -14.13 0.11 30.02
N SER A 405 -12.96 0.02 30.68
CA SER A 405 -12.18 1.20 31.08
C SER A 405 -11.60 1.94 29.88
N VAL A 406 -11.08 1.21 28.88
CA VAL A 406 -10.56 1.75 27.63
C VAL A 406 -11.70 2.40 26.82
N ARG A 407 -12.85 1.72 26.71
CA ARG A 407 -14.03 2.25 26.02
C ARG A 407 -14.54 3.54 26.69
N ARG A 408 -14.64 3.58 28.03
CA ARG A 408 -15.05 4.79 28.77
C ARG A 408 -14.07 5.94 28.56
N ARG A 409 -12.74 5.66 28.52
CA ARG A 409 -11.70 6.66 28.23
C ARG A 409 -11.79 7.15 26.79
N PHE A 410 -12.01 6.25 25.82
CA PHE A 410 -12.17 6.57 24.40
C PHE A 410 -13.41 7.45 24.19
N ASN A 411 -14.52 7.14 24.85
CA ASN A 411 -15.80 7.84 24.71
C ASN A 411 -15.82 9.21 25.42
N ARG A 412 -14.75 9.61 26.15
CA ARG A 412 -14.71 10.95 26.74
C ARG A 412 -14.53 12.01 25.65
N PRO A 413 -15.46 12.98 25.54
CA PRO A 413 -15.32 14.05 24.56
C PRO A 413 -14.09 14.90 24.86
N LYS A 414 -13.35 15.24 23.81
CA LYS A 414 -12.17 16.13 23.89
C LYS A 414 -12.44 17.37 23.05
N VAL A 415 -11.94 18.52 23.47
CA VAL A 415 -12.07 19.77 22.71
C VAL A 415 -11.48 19.62 21.30
N SER A 416 -10.35 18.90 21.18
CA SER A 416 -9.75 18.62 19.87
C SER A 416 -10.68 17.84 18.91
N SER A 417 -11.54 16.96 19.42
CA SER A 417 -12.50 16.23 18.59
C SER A 417 -13.63 17.14 18.08
N LEU A 418 -14.01 18.16 18.80
CA LEU A 418 -14.98 19.15 18.32
C LEU A 418 -14.40 20.05 17.21
N ILE A 419 -13.09 20.32 17.25
CA ILE A 419 -12.44 21.22 16.30
C ILE A 419 -11.95 20.47 15.05
N ILE A 420 -11.26 19.34 15.19
CA ILE A 420 -10.50 18.72 14.10
C ILE A 420 -11.10 17.40 13.61
N GLY A 421 -11.33 16.42 14.49
CA GLY A 421 -11.56 15.03 14.08
C GLY A 421 -13.02 14.54 14.17
N GLY A 422 -13.92 15.32 14.78
CA GLY A 422 -15.25 14.86 15.15
C GLY A 422 -15.22 13.94 16.38
N TYR A 423 -16.40 13.73 16.98
CA TYR A 423 -16.54 12.85 18.12
C TYR A 423 -16.95 11.45 17.65
N THR A 424 -16.33 10.43 18.24
CA THR A 424 -16.69 9.03 17.99
C THR A 424 -17.08 8.37 19.31
N TYR A 425 -18.27 7.80 19.35
CA TYR A 425 -18.77 6.99 20.45
C TYR A 425 -18.76 5.52 20.09
N ARG A 426 -18.20 4.67 20.97
CA ARG A 426 -18.22 3.22 20.86
C ARG A 426 -19.19 2.63 21.89
N GLY A 427 -20.14 1.85 21.41
CA GLY A 427 -21.07 1.10 22.23
C GLY A 427 -20.44 -0.13 22.90
N LYS A 428 -21.25 -0.90 23.59
CA LYS A 428 -20.83 -2.16 24.21
C LYS A 428 -20.42 -3.18 23.13
N ASP A 429 -19.35 -3.93 23.38
CA ASP A 429 -18.79 -4.97 22.50
C ASP A 429 -18.40 -4.48 21.09
N ASP A 430 -18.12 -3.17 20.95
CA ASP A 430 -17.78 -2.50 19.68
C ASP A 430 -18.79 -2.73 18.53
N LYS A 431 -19.97 -3.29 18.84
CA LYS A 431 -21.03 -3.54 17.84
C LYS A 431 -21.71 -2.27 17.34
N PHE A 432 -21.64 -1.20 18.11
CA PHE A 432 -22.25 0.08 17.80
C PHE A 432 -21.20 1.19 17.74
N LEU A 433 -21.13 1.91 16.62
CA LEU A 433 -20.24 3.03 16.42
C LEU A 433 -21.05 4.23 15.92
N LEU A 434 -20.97 5.36 16.62
CA LEU A 434 -21.54 6.63 16.20
C LEU A 434 -20.45 7.66 16.04
N ARG A 435 -20.37 8.34 14.89
CA ARG A 435 -19.43 9.43 14.62
C ARG A 435 -20.17 10.71 14.30
N THR A 436 -19.55 11.85 14.68
CA THR A 436 -20.00 13.19 14.28
C THR A 436 -18.88 13.90 13.53
N ASN A 437 -19.23 14.90 12.71
CA ASN A 437 -18.24 15.81 12.13
C ASN A 437 -17.75 16.82 13.16
N ALA A 438 -16.68 17.57 12.81
CA ALA A 438 -16.08 18.64 13.61
C ALA A 438 -16.18 20.00 12.89
N LEU A 439 -15.73 21.06 13.56
CA LEU A 439 -15.73 22.41 13.01
C LEU A 439 -14.95 22.49 11.68
N LEU A 440 -13.73 21.96 11.63
CA LEU A 440 -12.90 21.93 10.42
C LEU A 440 -13.38 20.92 9.36
N THR A 441 -14.31 20.03 9.69
CA THR A 441 -14.91 19.07 8.75
C THR A 441 -16.36 19.42 8.41
N GLY A 442 -16.72 20.70 8.49
CA GLY A 442 -17.97 21.24 7.98
C GLY A 442 -19.13 21.32 8.98
N LEU A 443 -18.87 21.29 10.30
CA LEU A 443 -19.91 21.50 11.31
C LEU A 443 -20.51 22.92 11.25
N ALA A 444 -19.66 23.94 11.01
CA ALA A 444 -20.09 25.31 10.81
C ALA A 444 -19.42 25.88 9.56
N ASN A 445 -20.22 26.51 8.70
CA ASN A 445 -19.78 27.07 7.42
C ASN A 445 -20.48 28.41 7.16
N TYR A 446 -19.96 29.16 6.17
CA TYR A 446 -20.58 30.41 5.71
C TYR A 446 -20.68 30.46 4.19
N ASN A 447 -21.83 30.89 3.69
CA ASN A 447 -22.05 31.13 2.27
C ASN A 447 -23.13 32.24 2.11
N THR A 448 -23.29 32.77 0.91
CA THR A 448 -24.22 33.90 0.66
C THR A 448 -25.70 33.52 0.70
N ILE A 449 -26.04 32.23 0.70
CA ILE A 449 -27.40 31.70 0.63
C ILE A 449 -27.98 31.51 2.04
N GLU A 450 -27.18 30.99 2.95
CA GLU A 450 -27.60 30.59 4.29
C GLU A 450 -27.00 31.50 5.37
N GLY A 451 -26.04 32.38 4.99
CA GLY A 451 -25.19 33.07 5.94
C GLY A 451 -24.33 32.05 6.70
N LEU A 452 -24.22 32.22 8.01
CA LEU A 452 -23.72 31.17 8.90
C LEU A 452 -24.69 30.00 8.85
N ASN A 453 -24.16 28.80 8.72
CA ASN A 453 -24.92 27.57 8.86
C ASN A 453 -24.23 26.58 9.78
N ILE A 454 -25.05 25.84 10.53
CA ILE A 454 -24.59 24.71 11.36
C ILE A 454 -25.12 23.42 10.74
N ALA A 455 -24.21 22.50 10.44
CA ALA A 455 -24.47 21.27 9.68
C ALA A 455 -23.88 20.02 10.39
N PRO A 456 -24.45 19.59 11.54
CA PRO A 456 -24.01 18.35 12.19
C PRO A 456 -24.36 17.14 11.32
N LYS A 457 -23.38 16.25 11.15
CA LYS A 457 -23.51 14.97 10.47
C LYS A 457 -23.25 13.85 11.46
N PHE A 458 -24.05 12.81 11.41
CA PHE A 458 -23.95 11.62 12.22
C PHE A 458 -23.77 10.40 11.30
N SER A 459 -22.79 9.55 11.60
CA SER A 459 -22.60 8.27 10.92
C SER A 459 -22.72 7.15 11.93
N LEU A 460 -23.60 6.20 11.64
CA LEU A 460 -23.89 5.04 12.46
C LEU A 460 -23.37 3.78 11.77
N ALA A 461 -22.66 2.91 12.52
CA ALA A 461 -22.42 1.54 12.12
C ALA A 461 -22.84 0.61 13.27
N TRP A 462 -23.71 -0.35 12.97
CA TRP A 462 -24.23 -1.32 13.94
C TRP A 462 -24.11 -2.73 13.39
N SER A 463 -23.20 -3.52 13.95
CA SER A 463 -23.04 -4.94 13.63
C SER A 463 -24.10 -5.74 14.37
N LEU A 464 -25.00 -6.37 13.65
CA LEU A 464 -26.02 -7.25 14.19
C LEU A 464 -25.42 -8.62 14.54
N ASP A 465 -24.65 -9.14 13.59
CA ASP A 465 -23.86 -10.38 13.73
C ASP A 465 -22.60 -10.32 12.82
N SER A 466 -21.92 -11.46 12.61
CA SER A 466 -20.71 -11.55 11.79
C SER A 466 -20.92 -11.31 10.29
N ALA A 467 -22.15 -11.44 9.80
CA ALA A 467 -22.51 -11.28 8.39
C ALA A 467 -23.37 -10.03 8.13
N ASN A 468 -24.11 -9.57 9.15
CA ASN A 468 -25.14 -8.57 8.97
C ASN A 468 -24.82 -7.30 9.75
N SER A 469 -24.98 -6.16 9.12
CA SER A 469 -24.82 -4.85 9.75
C SER A 469 -25.82 -3.83 9.19
N ILE A 470 -26.10 -2.82 10.01
CA ILE A 470 -26.82 -1.62 9.61
C ILE A 470 -25.84 -0.46 9.60
N THR A 471 -25.79 0.26 8.49
CA THR A 471 -25.07 1.53 8.42
C THR A 471 -26.05 2.64 8.15
N GLY A 472 -25.83 3.79 8.76
CA GLY A 472 -26.71 4.93 8.60
C GLY A 472 -25.93 6.23 8.63
N THR A 473 -26.49 7.26 7.98
CA THR A 473 -26.03 8.63 8.09
C THR A 473 -27.23 9.53 8.27
N ALA A 474 -27.08 10.55 9.11
CA ALA A 474 -28.05 11.62 9.24
C ALA A 474 -27.31 12.96 9.20
N ALA A 475 -27.82 13.90 8.44
CA ALA A 475 -27.31 15.25 8.40
C ALA A 475 -28.44 16.24 8.69
N LEU A 476 -28.18 17.12 9.65
CA LEU A 476 -29.04 18.26 9.94
C LEU A 476 -28.34 19.52 9.44
N ARG A 477 -29.07 20.52 9.04
CA ARG A 477 -28.49 21.78 8.60
C ARG A 477 -29.50 22.92 8.88
N TYR A 478 -29.00 24.01 9.45
CA TYR A 478 -29.76 25.21 9.67
C TYR A 478 -28.99 26.42 9.17
N GLY A 479 -29.60 27.17 8.24
CA GLY A 479 -29.05 28.42 7.73
C GLY A 479 -29.68 29.58 8.49
N PHE A 480 -28.84 30.45 9.07
CA PHE A 480 -29.34 31.53 9.93
C PHE A 480 -29.95 32.69 9.14
N GLU A 481 -29.47 33.00 7.96
CA GLU A 481 -29.96 34.11 7.16
C GLU A 481 -31.22 33.77 6.36
N ASN A 482 -31.30 32.56 5.79
CA ASN A 482 -32.49 32.12 5.08
C ASN A 482 -33.52 31.44 5.97
N GLY A 483 -33.22 31.15 7.24
CA GLY A 483 -34.12 30.52 8.21
C GLY A 483 -34.53 29.09 7.88
N HIS A 484 -33.86 28.42 6.92
CA HIS A 484 -34.24 27.10 6.46
C HIS A 484 -33.60 26.00 7.34
N PHE A 485 -34.47 25.10 7.80
CA PHE A 485 -34.07 23.84 8.43
C PHE A 485 -34.09 22.69 7.42
N ASN A 486 -33.03 21.96 7.33
CA ASN A 486 -32.86 20.82 6.44
C ASN A 486 -32.43 19.58 7.24
N ALA A 487 -32.99 18.43 6.91
CA ALA A 487 -32.63 17.15 7.51
C ALA A 487 -32.73 16.04 6.46
N ILE A 488 -31.70 15.22 6.36
CA ILE A 488 -31.67 14.05 5.48
C ILE A 488 -31.06 12.85 6.22
N GLY A 489 -31.63 11.67 5.98
CA GLY A 489 -31.17 10.42 6.56
C GLY A 489 -31.03 9.33 5.50
N ARG A 490 -30.01 8.47 5.66
CA ARG A 490 -29.81 7.26 4.87
C ARG A 490 -29.62 6.09 5.82
N ILE A 491 -30.28 4.99 5.55
CA ILE A 491 -30.10 3.72 6.28
C ILE A 491 -29.87 2.62 5.26
N ASN A 492 -28.86 1.82 5.48
CA ASN A 492 -28.51 0.65 4.68
C ASN A 492 -28.46 -0.59 5.56
N TYR A 493 -29.06 -1.65 5.11
CA TYR A 493 -28.77 -2.99 5.56
C TYR A 493 -27.67 -3.60 4.68
N VAL A 494 -26.64 -4.16 5.29
CA VAL A 494 -25.50 -4.77 4.60
C VAL A 494 -25.41 -6.23 5.02
N HIS A 495 -25.42 -7.14 4.05
CA HIS A 495 -25.16 -8.55 4.24
C HIS A 495 -23.85 -8.91 3.56
N SER A 496 -22.86 -9.33 4.36
CA SER A 496 -21.53 -9.75 3.89
C SER A 496 -21.42 -11.27 3.92
N ASP A 497 -20.81 -11.84 2.91
CA ASP A 497 -20.49 -13.25 2.86
C ASP A 497 -19.44 -13.58 3.94
N ARG A 498 -19.60 -14.71 4.66
CA ARG A 498 -18.67 -15.10 5.73
C ARG A 498 -17.36 -15.63 5.17
N GLU A 499 -17.45 -16.38 4.07
CA GLU A 499 -16.28 -16.97 3.40
C GLU A 499 -15.57 -15.96 2.47
N TRP A 500 -16.30 -15.01 1.90
CA TRP A 500 -15.78 -13.95 1.05
C TRP A 500 -16.10 -12.58 1.61
N ARG A 501 -15.30 -12.05 2.53
CA ARG A 501 -15.55 -10.76 3.21
C ARG A 501 -15.79 -9.57 2.29
N THR A 502 -15.25 -9.61 1.06
CA THR A 502 -15.47 -8.59 0.04
C THR A 502 -16.71 -8.82 -0.81
N LYS A 503 -17.35 -9.98 -0.69
CA LYS A 503 -18.62 -10.28 -1.34
C LYS A 503 -19.75 -9.85 -0.41
N TYR A 504 -20.53 -8.88 -0.84
CA TYR A 504 -21.63 -8.37 -0.05
C TYR A 504 -22.73 -7.82 -0.95
N TRP A 505 -23.91 -7.69 -0.39
CA TRP A 505 -24.95 -6.84 -0.93
C TRP A 505 -25.46 -5.87 0.14
N SER A 506 -25.94 -4.72 -0.32
CA SER A 506 -26.59 -3.74 0.54
C SER A 506 -27.85 -3.19 -0.12
N ALA A 507 -28.86 -2.98 0.68
CA ALA A 507 -30.10 -2.31 0.28
C ALA A 507 -30.38 -1.19 1.27
N GLY A 508 -30.82 -0.06 0.77
CA GLY A 508 -31.04 1.08 1.64
C GLY A 508 -32.01 2.11 1.09
N VAL A 509 -32.36 3.01 1.98
CA VAL A 509 -33.29 4.13 1.76
C VAL A 509 -32.59 5.42 2.17
N GLU A 510 -32.73 6.44 1.36
CA GLU A 510 -32.39 7.83 1.70
C GLU A 510 -33.67 8.68 1.61
N ALA A 511 -33.92 9.48 2.62
CA ALA A 511 -35.08 10.39 2.62
C ALA A 511 -34.80 11.67 3.41
N GLY A 512 -35.40 12.76 2.97
CA GLY A 512 -35.33 14.06 3.65
C GLY A 512 -35.19 15.24 2.71
N LYS A 513 -35.05 16.42 3.28
CA LYS A 513 -34.79 17.69 2.58
C LYS A 513 -33.36 18.12 2.90
N TYR A 514 -32.55 18.48 1.90
CA TYR A 514 -31.20 18.97 2.13
C TYR A 514 -30.73 19.93 1.02
N VAL A 515 -29.57 20.54 1.23
CA VAL A 515 -28.98 21.49 0.30
C VAL A 515 -27.89 20.77 -0.52
N PHE A 516 -27.94 20.93 -1.86
CA PHE A 516 -27.03 20.28 -2.81
C PHE A 516 -26.38 21.30 -3.75
N GLN A 517 -25.20 20.99 -4.27
CA GLN A 517 -24.56 21.72 -5.34
C GLN A 517 -25.17 21.31 -6.70
N PHE A 518 -25.19 22.22 -7.69
CA PHE A 518 -25.62 21.90 -9.06
C PHE A 518 -24.73 20.83 -9.71
N ASN A 519 -23.40 20.86 -9.46
CA ASN A 519 -22.52 19.76 -9.79
C ASN A 519 -22.18 18.97 -8.51
N PRO A 520 -22.73 17.76 -8.31
CA PRO A 520 -22.51 16.99 -7.07
C PRO A 520 -21.06 16.50 -6.91
N ASN A 521 -20.32 16.39 -8.01
CA ASN A 521 -18.92 15.93 -8.01
C ASN A 521 -17.89 17.08 -7.90
N ASN A 522 -18.36 18.33 -7.78
CA ASN A 522 -17.48 19.48 -7.65
C ASN A 522 -16.56 19.35 -6.41
N PRO A 523 -15.23 19.43 -6.57
CA PRO A 523 -14.27 19.25 -5.47
C PRO A 523 -14.22 20.40 -4.46
N LEU A 524 -15.07 21.37 -4.55
CA LEU A 524 -15.11 22.54 -3.69
C LEU A 524 -15.60 22.18 -2.27
N ASP A 525 -14.69 22.32 -1.29
CA ASP A 525 -15.00 22.11 0.13
C ASP A 525 -15.68 23.32 0.74
N ALA A 526 -16.64 23.07 1.67
CA ALA A 526 -17.40 24.12 2.32
C ALA A 526 -16.56 25.06 3.19
N LEU A 527 -15.47 24.58 3.81
CA LEU A 527 -14.55 25.41 4.58
C LEU A 527 -13.80 26.40 3.68
N TYR A 528 -13.30 25.93 2.52
CA TYR A 528 -12.66 26.81 1.56
C TYR A 528 -13.62 27.86 1.00
N ASN A 529 -14.85 27.47 0.72
CA ASN A 529 -15.87 28.43 0.33
C ASN A 529 -16.16 29.46 1.43
N THR A 530 -16.21 29.03 2.71
CA THR A 530 -16.34 29.91 3.87
C THR A 530 -15.24 30.96 3.91
N ILE A 531 -13.98 30.54 3.80
CA ILE A 531 -12.83 31.46 3.77
C ILE A 531 -12.90 32.41 2.57
N SER A 532 -13.22 31.88 1.38
CA SER A 532 -13.34 32.69 0.15
C SER A 532 -14.45 33.72 0.25
N THR A 533 -15.61 33.35 0.82
CA THR A 533 -16.75 34.23 0.99
C THR A 533 -16.48 35.33 2.01
N LEU A 534 -15.93 34.97 3.18
CA LEU A 534 -15.72 35.93 4.27
C LEU A 534 -14.52 36.87 4.03
N PHE A 535 -13.44 36.42 3.42
CA PHE A 535 -12.20 37.19 3.32
C PHE A 535 -11.84 37.68 1.92
N TYR A 536 -12.45 37.09 0.87
CA TYR A 536 -12.18 37.46 -0.54
C TYR A 536 -13.42 37.87 -1.30
N ARG A 537 -14.58 37.89 -0.67
CA ARG A 537 -15.87 38.27 -1.26
C ARG A 537 -16.23 37.43 -2.51
N ARG A 538 -15.90 36.12 -2.46
CA ARG A 538 -16.13 35.15 -3.53
C ARG A 538 -16.87 33.92 -3.02
N ASN A 539 -18.18 33.82 -3.35
CA ASN A 539 -18.97 32.61 -3.08
C ASN A 539 -18.99 31.70 -4.31
N TYR A 540 -18.18 30.65 -4.28
CA TYR A 540 -18.09 29.68 -5.36
C TYR A 540 -19.19 28.61 -5.30
N LEU A 541 -19.77 28.33 -4.13
CA LEU A 541 -20.85 27.37 -4.00
C LEU A 541 -22.12 27.89 -4.65
N LYS A 542 -22.69 27.11 -5.60
CA LYS A 542 -23.99 27.32 -6.19
C LYS A 542 -24.91 26.19 -5.74
N LEU A 543 -25.94 26.52 -4.97
CA LEU A 543 -26.73 25.58 -4.16
C LEU A 543 -28.21 25.63 -4.52
N TYR A 544 -28.87 24.48 -4.35
CA TYR A 544 -30.35 24.37 -4.39
C TYR A 544 -30.78 23.41 -3.29
N GLU A 545 -32.03 23.53 -2.86
CA GLU A 545 -32.63 22.57 -1.94
C GLU A 545 -33.33 21.48 -2.70
N ARG A 546 -33.43 20.32 -2.07
CA ARG A 546 -34.05 19.15 -2.66
C ARG A 546 -34.67 18.26 -1.59
N TRP A 547 -35.99 17.98 -1.73
CA TRP A 547 -36.57 16.83 -1.10
C TRP A 547 -36.11 15.57 -1.83
N ASN A 548 -35.70 14.59 -1.09
CA ASN A 548 -35.17 13.34 -1.60
C ASN A 548 -35.96 12.14 -1.09
N GLY A 549 -36.20 11.17 -1.96
CA GLY A 549 -36.60 9.83 -1.61
C GLY A 549 -35.95 8.85 -2.56
N TYR A 550 -34.88 8.14 -2.09
CA TYR A 550 -34.13 7.18 -2.91
C TYR A 550 -34.13 5.78 -2.31
N LEU A 551 -34.33 4.80 -3.18
CA LEU A 551 -34.00 3.40 -2.93
C LEU A 551 -32.69 3.09 -3.64
N HIS A 552 -31.81 2.39 -2.99
CA HIS A 552 -30.56 1.96 -3.61
C HIS A 552 -30.20 0.53 -3.21
N PHE A 553 -29.57 -0.15 -4.15
CA PHE A 553 -29.10 -1.50 -4.00
C PHE A 553 -27.67 -1.60 -4.59
N THR A 554 -26.79 -2.28 -3.88
CA THR A 554 -25.43 -2.54 -4.36
C THR A 554 -25.09 -4.00 -4.12
N LYS A 555 -24.44 -4.65 -5.11
CA LYS A 555 -23.89 -6.01 -4.98
C LYS A 555 -22.44 -6.04 -5.45
N ASN A 556 -21.57 -6.48 -4.57
CA ASN A 556 -20.18 -6.78 -4.87
C ASN A 556 -19.99 -8.30 -4.90
N HIS A 557 -19.49 -8.84 -6.00
CA HIS A 557 -19.30 -10.27 -6.18
C HIS A 557 -17.97 -10.79 -5.63
N GLY A 558 -17.12 -9.92 -5.09
CA GLY A 558 -15.81 -10.27 -4.54
C GLY A 558 -14.72 -10.53 -5.59
N ASN A 559 -15.09 -10.68 -6.85
CA ASN A 559 -14.19 -11.03 -7.97
C ASN A 559 -13.81 -9.83 -8.86
N GLY A 560 -13.97 -8.61 -8.33
CA GLY A 560 -13.76 -7.37 -9.08
C GLY A 560 -15.01 -6.88 -9.82
N PHE A 561 -16.10 -7.65 -9.84
CA PHE A 561 -17.38 -7.24 -10.43
C PHE A 561 -18.30 -6.68 -9.34
N ARG A 562 -18.73 -5.44 -9.51
CA ARG A 562 -19.68 -4.74 -8.64
C ARG A 562 -20.72 -4.04 -9.50
N TRP A 563 -21.96 -4.03 -9.06
CA TRP A 563 -23.00 -3.20 -9.65
C TRP A 563 -23.87 -2.56 -8.58
N SER A 564 -24.48 -1.43 -8.93
CA SER A 564 -25.40 -0.70 -8.08
C SER A 564 -26.56 -0.16 -8.90
N ALA A 565 -27.74 -0.11 -8.30
CA ALA A 565 -28.94 0.47 -8.87
C ALA A 565 -29.54 1.48 -7.88
N LYS A 566 -30.10 2.56 -8.40
CA LYS A 566 -30.82 3.57 -7.64
C LYS A 566 -32.14 3.91 -8.34
N LEU A 567 -33.16 4.16 -7.55
CA LEU A 567 -34.46 4.69 -8.02
C LEU A 567 -34.92 5.76 -7.05
N GLY A 568 -35.28 6.92 -7.53
CA GLY A 568 -35.61 8.00 -6.62
C GLY A 568 -36.51 9.08 -7.18
N PHE A 569 -37.15 9.74 -6.24
CA PHE A 569 -37.94 10.95 -6.42
C PHE A 569 -37.18 12.13 -5.82
N GLN A 570 -37.22 13.25 -6.52
CA GLN A 570 -36.66 14.53 -6.07
C GLN A 570 -37.69 15.63 -6.32
N GLN A 571 -37.88 16.53 -5.37
CA GLN A 571 -38.47 17.84 -5.64
C GLN A 571 -37.38 18.90 -5.45
N ARG A 572 -37.01 19.58 -6.51
CA ARG A 572 -35.91 20.54 -6.59
C ARG A 572 -36.45 21.97 -6.40
N LEU A 573 -35.82 22.72 -5.52
CA LEU A 573 -36.28 24.06 -5.13
C LEU A 573 -35.11 25.04 -5.32
N PRO A 574 -35.31 26.16 -6.04
CA PRO A 574 -34.31 27.19 -6.19
C PRO A 574 -34.01 27.90 -4.87
N LEU A 575 -32.78 28.34 -4.70
CA LEU A 575 -32.34 29.18 -3.60
C LEU A 575 -31.74 30.47 -4.15
N GLN A 576 -31.86 31.57 -3.40
CA GLN A 576 -31.31 32.87 -3.72
C GLN A 576 -30.29 33.29 -2.63
N ASN A 577 -29.39 34.23 -2.96
CA ASN A 577 -28.56 34.86 -1.95
C ASN A 577 -29.43 35.62 -0.96
N SER A 578 -29.20 35.39 0.34
CA SER A 578 -29.92 36.06 1.43
C SER A 578 -29.02 37.05 2.21
N THR A 579 -27.72 37.02 1.95
CA THR A 579 -26.76 37.93 2.58
C THR A 579 -25.64 38.32 1.65
N ASP A 580 -25.12 39.52 1.82
CA ASP A 580 -23.91 40.04 1.15
C ASP A 580 -22.78 40.32 2.13
N PHE A 581 -22.90 39.90 3.36
CA PHE A 581 -21.92 40.12 4.42
C PHE A 581 -20.59 39.42 4.11
N SER A 582 -19.50 40.14 4.29
CA SER A 582 -18.09 39.71 4.19
C SER A 582 -17.23 40.61 5.06
N PHE A 583 -16.10 40.11 5.57
CA PHE A 583 -15.06 40.94 6.19
C PHE A 583 -14.18 41.66 5.15
N ALA A 584 -14.22 41.20 3.88
CA ALA A 584 -13.50 41.87 2.80
C ALA A 584 -14.20 43.20 2.41
N ARG A 585 -13.40 44.17 1.91
CA ARG A 585 -13.90 45.48 1.51
C ARG A 585 -14.86 45.37 0.30
N GLU A 586 -15.81 46.30 0.20
CA GLU A 586 -16.80 46.34 -0.87
C GLU A 586 -16.21 46.61 -2.25
N ASP A 587 -15.04 47.30 -2.31
CA ASP A 587 -14.29 47.57 -3.55
C ASP A 587 -13.79 46.28 -4.24
N MET A 588 -13.78 45.14 -3.54
CA MET A 588 -13.44 43.83 -4.11
C MET A 588 -14.56 43.21 -5.00
N GLY A 589 -15.68 43.93 -5.20
CA GLY A 589 -16.81 43.49 -6.04
C GLY A 589 -17.99 42.89 -5.24
N GLY A 590 -19.11 42.67 -5.93
CA GLY A 590 -20.33 42.03 -5.36
C GLY A 590 -20.30 40.51 -5.54
N PHE A 591 -21.14 39.83 -4.76
CA PHE A 591 -21.36 38.41 -4.96
C PHE A 591 -22.15 38.11 -6.24
N THR A 592 -21.79 37.04 -6.92
CA THR A 592 -22.54 36.55 -8.08
C THR A 592 -23.83 35.86 -7.66
N GLU A 593 -24.82 35.86 -8.53
CA GLU A 593 -26.08 35.12 -8.34
C GLU A 593 -25.80 33.67 -7.96
N ASN A 594 -26.76 33.06 -7.21
CA ASN A 594 -26.69 31.64 -6.85
C ASN A 594 -27.15 30.75 -8.03
N MET A 595 -26.47 30.89 -9.16
CA MET A 595 -26.69 30.14 -10.39
C MET A 595 -25.33 29.80 -11.02
N PRO A 596 -25.16 28.65 -11.65
CA PRO A 596 -23.97 28.37 -12.45
C PRO A 596 -23.71 29.52 -13.46
N PRO A 597 -22.45 29.97 -13.65
CA PRO A 597 -22.16 31.16 -14.45
C PRO A 597 -22.68 31.13 -15.89
N GLU A 598 -22.75 29.94 -16.50
CA GLU A 598 -23.28 29.73 -17.87
C GLU A 598 -24.77 29.96 -18.00
N PHE A 599 -25.51 29.90 -16.88
CA PHE A 599 -26.95 30.09 -16.80
C PHE A 599 -27.36 31.38 -16.09
N LYS A 600 -26.46 32.37 -16.08
CA LYS A 600 -26.74 33.69 -15.50
C LYS A 600 -28.00 34.30 -16.12
N GLY A 601 -28.94 34.73 -15.26
CA GLY A 601 -30.23 35.30 -15.70
C GLY A 601 -31.31 34.27 -16.12
N TYR A 602 -30.95 32.94 -16.06
CA TYR A 602 -31.97 31.91 -16.32
C TYR A 602 -32.90 31.74 -15.10
N SER A 603 -34.21 31.81 -15.34
CA SER A 603 -35.19 31.54 -14.29
C SER A 603 -35.35 30.02 -14.11
N TRP A 604 -34.83 29.49 -13.03
CA TRP A 604 -34.92 28.08 -12.66
C TRP A 604 -36.08 27.92 -11.64
N GLU A 605 -37.07 27.14 -12.01
CA GLU A 605 -38.28 26.99 -11.22
C GLU A 605 -38.30 25.68 -10.42
N LYS A 606 -39.12 25.65 -9.38
CA LYS A 606 -39.40 24.43 -8.62
C LYS A 606 -39.99 23.36 -9.55
N HIS A 607 -39.43 22.17 -9.50
CA HIS A 607 -39.91 21.02 -10.27
C HIS A 607 -39.64 19.70 -9.59
N ASN A 608 -40.38 18.66 -10.02
CA ASN A 608 -40.15 17.29 -9.60
C ASN A 608 -39.27 16.55 -10.64
N ALA A 609 -38.49 15.57 -10.16
CA ALA A 609 -37.72 14.67 -10.99
C ALA A 609 -37.76 13.25 -10.43
N VAL A 610 -38.06 12.28 -11.29
CA VAL A 610 -37.93 10.86 -10.99
C VAL A 610 -36.76 10.33 -11.81
N THR A 611 -35.80 9.71 -11.14
CA THR A 611 -34.60 9.17 -11.83
C THR A 611 -34.35 7.73 -11.44
N ALA A 612 -33.91 6.94 -12.42
CA ALA A 612 -33.40 5.58 -12.24
C ALA A 612 -31.97 5.49 -12.76
N GLY A 613 -31.10 4.85 -12.02
CA GLY A 613 -29.69 4.71 -12.42
C GLY A 613 -29.13 3.33 -12.16
N ILE A 614 -28.23 2.89 -13.00
CA ILE A 614 -27.43 1.67 -12.83
C ILE A 614 -25.97 1.99 -13.10
N SER A 615 -25.07 1.42 -12.27
CA SER A 615 -23.62 1.51 -12.47
C SER A 615 -23.03 0.14 -12.31
N ILE A 616 -22.17 -0.25 -13.27
CA ILE A 616 -21.45 -1.52 -13.31
C ILE A 616 -19.96 -1.20 -13.31
N SER A 617 -19.22 -1.76 -12.37
CA SER A 617 -17.77 -1.61 -12.28
C SER A 617 -17.12 -2.98 -12.30
N TYR A 618 -16.08 -3.14 -13.13
CA TYR A 618 -15.35 -4.39 -13.24
C TYR A 618 -13.85 -4.15 -13.33
N GLN A 619 -13.11 -4.78 -12.43
CA GLN A 619 -11.65 -4.87 -12.48
C GLN A 619 -11.27 -6.35 -12.62
N PRO A 620 -10.86 -6.80 -13.81
CA PRO A 620 -10.46 -8.19 -14.03
C PRO A 620 -9.12 -8.53 -13.40
N GLY A 621 -8.77 -9.81 -13.35
CA GLY A 621 -7.42 -10.26 -13.02
C GLY A 621 -7.07 -10.23 -11.53
N PHE A 622 -8.03 -10.20 -10.60
CA PHE A 622 -7.74 -10.33 -9.19
C PHE A 622 -7.06 -11.66 -8.85
N THR A 623 -6.06 -11.56 -8.01
CA THR A 623 -5.49 -12.68 -7.26
C THR A 623 -5.98 -12.65 -5.82
N TYR A 624 -5.91 -13.78 -5.12
CA TYR A 624 -6.53 -13.96 -3.82
C TYR A 624 -5.55 -14.54 -2.80
N VAL A 625 -5.81 -14.24 -1.53
CA VAL A 625 -5.27 -14.96 -0.36
C VAL A 625 -6.42 -15.73 0.27
N LYS A 626 -6.25 -17.04 0.44
CA LYS A 626 -7.23 -17.93 1.10
C LYS A 626 -6.81 -18.17 2.53
N TYR A 627 -7.53 -17.55 3.45
CA TYR A 627 -7.42 -17.80 4.88
C TYR A 627 -8.27 -19.03 5.25
N PRO A 628 -8.10 -19.64 6.45
CA PRO A 628 -8.88 -20.80 6.86
C PRO A 628 -10.40 -20.61 6.76
N ASP A 629 -10.87 -19.40 7.08
CA ASP A 629 -12.30 -19.10 7.21
C ASP A 629 -12.81 -18.15 6.12
N TYR A 630 -11.94 -17.56 5.29
CA TYR A 630 -12.38 -16.59 4.27
C TYR A 630 -11.36 -16.40 3.14
N LEU A 631 -11.87 -15.93 2.01
CA LEU A 631 -11.09 -15.52 0.85
C LEU A 631 -11.01 -14.00 0.77
N GLN A 632 -9.82 -13.45 0.53
CA GLN A 632 -9.57 -12.01 0.39
C GLN A 632 -8.93 -11.68 -0.94
N PRO A 633 -9.44 -10.73 -1.73
CA PRO A 633 -8.74 -10.19 -2.88
C PRO A 633 -7.41 -9.54 -2.45
N TYR A 634 -6.37 -9.83 -3.19
CA TYR A 634 -5.03 -9.30 -2.90
C TYR A 634 -4.66 -8.15 -3.84
N SER A 635 -4.65 -8.39 -5.15
CA SER A 635 -4.32 -7.36 -6.14
C SER A 635 -4.84 -7.72 -7.53
N SER A 636 -4.98 -6.69 -8.37
CA SER A 636 -5.10 -6.81 -9.82
C SER A 636 -4.10 -5.86 -10.49
N LYS A 637 -3.58 -6.26 -11.64
CA LYS A 637 -2.70 -5.44 -12.49
C LYS A 637 -3.44 -4.83 -13.69
N LEU A 638 -4.74 -5.04 -13.77
CA LEU A 638 -5.56 -4.59 -14.90
C LEU A 638 -6.43 -3.39 -14.49
N PRO A 639 -6.81 -2.54 -15.45
CA PRO A 639 -7.60 -1.36 -15.18
C PRO A 639 -9.00 -1.68 -14.67
N THR A 640 -9.60 -0.71 -14.01
CA THR A 640 -11.01 -0.73 -13.62
C THR A 640 -11.85 -0.08 -14.73
N PHE A 641 -12.84 -0.80 -15.20
CA PHE A 641 -13.85 -0.34 -16.17
C PHE A 641 -15.13 -0.03 -15.42
N THR A 642 -15.76 1.11 -15.73
CA THR A 642 -17.04 1.48 -15.14
C THR A 642 -17.99 1.97 -16.24
N LEU A 643 -19.20 1.41 -16.27
CA LEU A 643 -20.30 1.86 -17.10
C LEU A 643 -21.45 2.32 -16.21
N ALA A 644 -21.89 3.55 -16.40
CA ALA A 644 -23.02 4.12 -15.68
C ALA A 644 -24.10 4.59 -16.69
N TYR A 645 -25.36 4.39 -16.32
CA TYR A 645 -26.50 4.87 -17.06
C TYR A 645 -27.51 5.46 -16.09
N GLU A 646 -28.09 6.59 -16.45
CA GLU A 646 -29.13 7.28 -15.69
C GLU A 646 -30.26 7.75 -16.61
N LYS A 647 -31.47 7.43 -16.21
CA LYS A 647 -32.70 7.83 -16.91
C LYS A 647 -33.51 8.81 -16.05
N GLY A 648 -33.88 9.94 -16.64
CA GLY A 648 -34.98 10.79 -16.18
C GLY A 648 -36.31 10.23 -16.68
N ILE A 649 -37.22 9.96 -15.77
CA ILE A 649 -38.51 9.34 -16.08
C ILE A 649 -39.62 10.43 -16.06
N PRO A 650 -40.20 10.77 -17.22
CA PRO A 650 -41.20 11.82 -17.31
C PRO A 650 -42.57 11.41 -16.73
N SER A 651 -43.36 12.40 -16.35
CA SER A 651 -44.78 12.30 -15.96
C SER A 651 -45.10 11.54 -14.67
N VAL A 652 -44.24 10.64 -14.22
CA VAL A 652 -44.38 9.92 -12.94
C VAL A 652 -44.22 10.92 -11.78
N LEU A 653 -45.15 11.03 -10.87
CA LEU A 653 -45.16 12.00 -9.77
C LEU A 653 -44.95 13.46 -10.24
N ASP A 654 -45.53 13.82 -11.39
CA ASP A 654 -45.35 15.12 -12.04
C ASP A 654 -43.87 15.46 -12.36
N SER A 655 -43.08 14.46 -12.72
CA SER A 655 -41.69 14.61 -13.10
C SER A 655 -41.55 15.44 -14.38
N LYS A 656 -40.66 16.44 -14.33
CA LYS A 656 -40.30 17.34 -15.44
C LYS A 656 -38.90 17.04 -16.00
N VAL A 657 -38.47 15.77 -15.95
CA VAL A 657 -37.24 15.33 -16.56
C VAL A 657 -37.50 14.16 -17.50
N ASP A 658 -36.90 14.21 -18.67
CA ASP A 658 -36.90 13.13 -19.68
C ASP A 658 -35.58 13.13 -20.39
N PHE A 659 -34.66 12.29 -19.90
CA PHE A 659 -33.33 12.14 -20.44
C PHE A 659 -32.80 10.73 -20.28
N ASP A 660 -31.84 10.35 -21.14
CA ASP A 660 -31.07 9.13 -21.06
C ASP A 660 -29.59 9.52 -21.12
N LYS A 661 -28.88 9.36 -20.00
CA LYS A 661 -27.48 9.74 -19.84
C LYS A 661 -26.63 8.52 -19.57
N TRP A 662 -25.47 8.43 -20.21
CA TRP A 662 -24.52 7.34 -20.01
C TRP A 662 -23.10 7.85 -19.86
N ARG A 663 -22.25 7.06 -19.18
CA ARG A 663 -20.80 7.31 -19.04
C ARG A 663 -20.08 5.97 -18.97
N PHE A 664 -19.00 5.85 -19.74
CA PHE A 664 -18.03 4.76 -19.64
C PHE A 664 -16.69 5.33 -19.20
N SER A 665 -16.00 4.68 -18.27
CA SER A 665 -14.69 5.12 -17.81
C SER A 665 -13.72 3.97 -17.59
N VAL A 666 -12.42 4.26 -17.76
CA VAL A 666 -11.30 3.36 -17.54
C VAL A 666 -10.29 4.07 -16.65
N ARG A 667 -9.90 3.46 -15.54
CA ARG A 667 -8.94 4.01 -14.58
C ARG A 667 -7.88 3.00 -14.22
N ASP A 668 -6.60 3.43 -14.20
CA ASP A 668 -5.49 2.60 -13.72
C ASP A 668 -4.32 3.45 -13.21
N ASN A 669 -3.37 2.77 -12.55
CA ASN A 669 -2.09 3.33 -12.11
C ASN A 669 -0.98 2.31 -12.41
N ILE A 670 -0.27 2.54 -13.49
CA ILE A 670 0.74 1.64 -14.06
C ILE A 670 2.11 1.99 -13.49
N SER A 671 2.79 0.99 -12.91
CA SER A 671 4.20 1.13 -12.54
C SER A 671 5.10 0.97 -13.77
N LEU A 672 5.77 2.04 -14.17
CA LEU A 672 6.76 2.06 -15.25
C LEU A 672 8.19 1.78 -14.72
N LYS A 673 8.29 1.10 -13.57
CA LYS A 673 9.57 0.76 -12.92
C LYS A 673 10.44 2.01 -12.71
N LEU A 674 11.66 2.02 -13.27
CA LEU A 674 12.60 3.14 -13.13
C LEU A 674 12.06 4.50 -13.63
N LEU A 675 11.07 4.49 -14.52
CA LEU A 675 10.43 5.70 -15.04
C LEU A 675 9.31 6.23 -14.12
N GLY A 676 9.05 5.60 -12.99
CA GLY A 676 8.04 6.02 -12.03
C GLY A 676 6.66 5.41 -12.29
N ASN A 677 5.59 6.16 -11.99
CA ASN A 677 4.21 5.71 -12.08
C ASN A 677 3.40 6.61 -13.02
N LEU A 678 2.59 6.00 -13.87
CA LEU A 678 1.64 6.66 -14.75
C LEU A 678 0.22 6.31 -14.29
N ALA A 679 -0.51 7.30 -13.80
CA ALA A 679 -1.91 7.17 -13.45
C ALA A 679 -2.78 7.85 -14.51
N TYR A 680 -3.92 7.23 -14.85
CA TYR A 680 -4.85 7.79 -15.81
C TYR A 680 -6.30 7.48 -15.45
N HIS A 681 -7.18 8.39 -15.87
CA HIS A 681 -8.62 8.23 -15.85
C HIS A 681 -9.17 8.75 -17.17
N LEU A 682 -9.66 7.85 -17.99
CA LEU A 682 -10.27 8.14 -19.27
C LEU A 682 -11.76 7.93 -19.16
N SER A 683 -12.56 8.84 -19.66
CA SER A 683 -14.01 8.63 -19.72
C SER A 683 -14.60 9.20 -20.98
N THR A 684 -15.69 8.60 -21.40
CA THR A 684 -16.56 9.08 -22.47
C THR A 684 -18.01 8.89 -22.07
N GLY A 685 -18.89 9.71 -22.56
CA GLY A 685 -20.29 9.64 -22.23
C GLY A 685 -21.10 10.62 -23.03
N GLY A 686 -22.35 10.76 -22.67
CA GLY A 686 -23.26 11.68 -23.32
C GLY A 686 -24.71 11.35 -23.06
N PHE A 687 -25.58 11.98 -23.84
CA PHE A 687 -27.02 11.79 -23.77
C PHE A 687 -27.50 11.05 -25.03
N LEU A 688 -28.39 10.07 -24.83
CA LEU A 688 -29.15 9.41 -25.88
C LEU A 688 -30.49 10.07 -26.09
N ASN A 689 -31.00 10.75 -25.05
CA ASN A 689 -32.25 11.52 -25.05
C ASN A 689 -32.05 12.78 -24.20
N THR A 690 -32.52 13.92 -24.71
CA THR A 690 -32.43 15.26 -24.07
C THR A 690 -33.77 16.00 -24.10
N SER A 691 -34.90 15.30 -24.19
CA SER A 691 -36.21 15.92 -24.35
C SER A 691 -36.56 16.92 -23.23
N GLN A 692 -36.16 16.62 -21.97
CA GLN A 692 -36.32 17.53 -20.82
C GLN A 692 -35.13 17.34 -19.86
N VAL A 693 -34.13 18.20 -19.97
CA VAL A 693 -32.93 18.22 -19.13
C VAL A 693 -32.90 19.50 -18.32
N ASN A 694 -32.64 19.39 -17.04
CA ASN A 694 -32.47 20.53 -16.13
C ASN A 694 -31.01 20.72 -15.74
N ILE A 695 -30.65 21.89 -15.20
CA ILE A 695 -29.26 22.23 -14.87
C ILE A 695 -28.55 21.16 -14.03
N PRO A 696 -29.15 20.57 -12.96
CA PRO A 696 -28.51 19.50 -12.19
C PRO A 696 -28.32 18.20 -12.95
N ASP A 697 -28.96 17.99 -14.09
CA ASP A 697 -28.91 16.78 -14.89
C ASP A 697 -27.85 16.86 -15.99
N LEU A 698 -27.39 18.06 -16.33
CA LEU A 698 -26.35 18.30 -17.32
C LEU A 698 -25.06 17.56 -16.98
N ASN A 699 -24.23 17.34 -17.97
CA ASN A 699 -22.86 16.90 -17.75
C ASN A 699 -21.99 18.12 -17.43
N HIS A 700 -21.50 18.23 -16.21
CA HIS A 700 -20.62 19.27 -15.73
C HIS A 700 -19.19 18.73 -15.57
N ILE A 701 -18.17 19.51 -15.95
CA ILE A 701 -16.78 19.16 -15.57
C ILE A 701 -16.49 19.61 -14.14
N ASN A 702 -15.55 18.94 -13.51
CA ASN A 702 -15.07 19.31 -12.18
C ASN A 702 -13.94 20.34 -12.33
N GLY A 703 -14.24 21.60 -12.05
CA GLY A 703 -13.27 22.71 -12.12
C GLY A 703 -12.54 22.98 -10.81
N ASN A 704 -11.59 23.92 -10.86
CA ASN A 704 -10.91 24.47 -9.69
C ASN A 704 -10.47 25.92 -9.91
N GLN A 705 -10.92 26.81 -9.05
CA GLN A 705 -10.56 28.23 -9.06
C GLN A 705 -9.69 28.65 -7.87
N LEU A 706 -9.36 27.69 -6.98
CA LEU A 706 -8.54 27.93 -5.80
C LEU A 706 -7.05 27.76 -6.12
N THR A 707 -6.19 28.44 -5.36
CA THR A 707 -4.74 28.18 -5.40
C THR A 707 -4.39 26.77 -4.94
N LEU A 708 -5.25 26.16 -4.09
CA LEU A 708 -5.10 24.78 -3.69
C LEU A 708 -5.47 23.83 -4.82
N ALA A 709 -4.60 22.83 -5.06
CA ALA A 709 -4.83 21.81 -6.07
C ALA A 709 -6.01 20.91 -5.68
N SER A 710 -6.86 20.59 -6.64
CA SER A 710 -7.86 19.52 -6.55
C SER A 710 -7.30 18.18 -7.06
N PRO A 711 -7.97 17.04 -6.86
CA PRO A 711 -7.50 15.74 -7.32
C PRO A 711 -7.30 15.72 -8.84
N TYR A 712 -6.07 15.54 -9.32
CA TYR A 712 -5.69 15.65 -10.73
C TYR A 712 -6.38 14.65 -11.67
N LEU A 713 -6.72 13.46 -11.17
CA LEU A 713 -7.40 12.43 -11.96
C LEU A 713 -8.93 12.55 -11.96
N GLU A 714 -9.49 13.55 -11.29
CA GLU A 714 -10.93 13.71 -11.11
C GLU A 714 -11.40 15.13 -11.41
N SER A 715 -10.46 16.08 -11.65
CA SER A 715 -10.80 17.49 -11.84
C SER A 715 -9.76 18.25 -12.63
N PHE A 716 -10.22 19.31 -13.28
CA PHE A 716 -9.39 20.32 -13.95
C PHE A 716 -8.87 21.32 -12.93
N GLN A 717 -7.63 21.80 -13.12
CA GLN A 717 -6.95 22.63 -12.12
C GLN A 717 -7.19 24.14 -12.31
N VAL A 718 -7.62 24.57 -13.50
CA VAL A 718 -7.84 26.00 -13.82
C VAL A 718 -9.19 26.25 -14.52
N ALA A 719 -10.01 25.22 -14.72
CA ALA A 719 -11.36 25.40 -15.21
C ALA A 719 -12.26 26.07 -14.14
N PRO A 720 -13.06 27.07 -14.48
CA PRO A 720 -14.01 27.63 -13.53
C PRO A 720 -15.05 26.61 -13.07
N TYR A 721 -15.55 26.77 -11.85
CA TYR A 721 -16.61 25.91 -11.31
C TYR A 721 -17.91 26.08 -12.10
N TYR A 722 -18.65 25.01 -12.35
CA TYR A 722 -19.95 24.96 -13.02
C TYR A 722 -19.92 25.51 -14.44
N THR A 723 -18.83 25.31 -15.17
CA THR A 723 -18.67 25.64 -16.58
C THR A 723 -18.48 24.39 -17.42
N TYR A 724 -18.49 24.57 -18.74
CA TYR A 724 -18.44 23.49 -19.74
C TYR A 724 -19.55 22.47 -19.57
N SER A 725 -20.73 22.96 -19.11
CA SER A 725 -21.94 22.15 -18.95
C SER A 725 -22.53 21.84 -20.31
N ASN A 726 -22.92 20.60 -20.54
CA ASN A 726 -23.51 20.21 -21.84
C ASN A 726 -24.54 19.10 -21.72
N GLN A 727 -25.28 18.96 -22.81
CA GLN A 727 -26.20 17.86 -23.09
C GLN A 727 -25.86 17.14 -24.41
N SER A 728 -24.59 17.15 -24.81
CA SER A 728 -24.11 16.52 -26.03
C SER A 728 -24.29 15.01 -26.02
N GLY A 729 -24.53 14.42 -27.20
CA GLY A 729 -24.61 12.97 -27.36
C GLY A 729 -23.29 12.26 -27.07
N LEU A 730 -22.16 12.93 -27.29
CA LEU A 730 -20.85 12.39 -27.02
C LEU A 730 -19.90 13.47 -26.49
N TYR A 731 -19.14 13.13 -25.46
CA TYR A 731 -17.97 13.87 -24.99
C TYR A 731 -16.82 12.91 -24.65
N GLY A 732 -15.59 13.41 -24.66
CA GLY A 732 -14.40 12.72 -24.17
C GLY A 732 -13.77 13.50 -23.02
N GLU A 733 -13.32 12.79 -21.98
CA GLU A 733 -12.60 13.35 -20.84
C GLU A 733 -11.41 12.46 -20.53
N ALA A 734 -10.24 13.05 -20.34
CA ALA A 734 -9.00 12.35 -20.03
C ALA A 734 -8.22 13.09 -18.97
N HIS A 735 -7.75 12.38 -17.98
CA HIS A 735 -6.82 12.87 -16.96
C HIS A 735 -5.63 11.94 -16.91
N LEU A 736 -4.43 12.51 -16.95
CA LEU A 736 -3.18 11.78 -16.98
C LEU A 736 -2.18 12.45 -16.04
N GLU A 737 -1.56 11.64 -15.17
CA GLU A 737 -0.51 12.07 -14.24
C GLU A 737 0.67 11.12 -14.30
N TRP A 738 1.85 11.62 -14.64
CA TRP A 738 3.09 10.85 -14.62
C TRP A 738 4.02 11.36 -13.51
N GLN A 739 4.19 10.55 -12.49
CA GLN A 739 5.09 10.78 -11.37
C GLN A 739 6.45 10.12 -11.66
N LEU A 740 7.44 10.92 -12.03
CA LEU A 740 8.77 10.42 -12.42
C LEU A 740 9.65 9.96 -11.23
N LYS A 741 9.21 10.17 -10.00
CA LYS A 741 9.84 9.62 -8.77
C LYS A 741 11.37 9.73 -8.73
N GLY A 742 11.91 10.86 -9.09
CA GLY A 742 13.35 11.13 -9.08
C GLY A 742 14.11 10.65 -10.32
N PHE A 743 13.46 10.10 -11.34
CA PHE A 743 14.14 9.68 -12.57
C PHE A 743 14.99 10.78 -13.22
N LEU A 744 14.47 12.01 -13.25
CA LEU A 744 15.20 13.18 -13.74
C LEU A 744 15.83 13.99 -12.62
N THR A 745 15.09 14.27 -11.53
CA THR A 745 15.52 15.17 -10.45
C THR A 745 16.72 14.67 -9.66
N ASN A 746 16.92 13.34 -9.57
CA ASN A 746 18.11 12.78 -8.93
C ASN A 746 19.42 13.07 -9.69
N LYS A 747 19.33 13.48 -10.94
CA LYS A 747 20.50 13.90 -11.73
C LYS A 747 20.88 15.36 -11.48
N ILE A 748 19.99 16.15 -10.86
CA ILE A 748 20.19 17.57 -10.56
C ILE A 748 20.65 17.70 -9.09
N PRO A 749 21.86 18.25 -8.81
CA PRO A 749 22.46 18.24 -7.47
C PRO A 749 21.58 18.76 -6.33
N LEU A 750 20.92 19.89 -6.51
CA LEU A 750 20.05 20.49 -5.50
C LEU A 750 18.78 19.66 -5.28
N LEU A 751 18.06 19.32 -6.36
CA LEU A 751 16.79 18.59 -6.28
C LEU A 751 16.96 17.19 -5.71
N ARG A 752 18.06 16.50 -6.00
CA ARG A 752 18.36 15.18 -5.41
C ARG A 752 18.57 15.23 -3.90
N GLN A 753 19.20 16.29 -3.36
CA GLN A 753 19.40 16.45 -1.92
C GLN A 753 18.07 16.72 -1.20
N LEU A 754 17.22 17.53 -1.81
CA LEU A 754 15.89 17.85 -1.31
C LEU A 754 14.91 16.69 -1.48
N ARG A 755 15.21 15.69 -2.34
CA ARG A 755 14.34 14.59 -2.73
C ARG A 755 13.01 15.07 -3.32
N TRP A 756 13.07 16.15 -4.07
CA TRP A 756 11.94 16.66 -4.81
C TRP A 756 11.78 15.89 -6.11
N TYR A 757 10.57 15.51 -6.45
CA TYR A 757 10.26 14.66 -7.59
C TYR A 757 9.51 15.46 -8.66
N LEU A 758 9.88 15.23 -9.89
CA LEU A 758 9.15 15.82 -11.02
C LEU A 758 7.85 15.06 -11.25
N VAL A 759 6.78 15.82 -11.45
CA VAL A 759 5.47 15.33 -11.86
C VAL A 759 5.03 16.11 -13.09
N THR A 760 4.41 15.44 -14.04
CA THR A 760 3.84 16.08 -15.22
C THR A 760 2.57 15.37 -15.64
N GLY A 761 1.75 16.02 -16.42
CA GLY A 761 0.53 15.42 -16.93
C GLY A 761 -0.34 16.42 -17.67
N GLY A 762 -1.58 16.03 -17.88
CA GLY A 762 -2.56 16.87 -18.55
C GLY A 762 -3.97 16.36 -18.39
N ASN A 763 -4.91 17.26 -18.57
CA ASN A 763 -6.34 17.03 -18.52
C ASN A 763 -6.96 17.51 -19.82
N VAL A 764 -7.89 16.76 -20.38
CA VAL A 764 -8.59 17.10 -21.61
C VAL A 764 -10.06 16.86 -21.43
N TYR A 765 -10.87 17.82 -21.76
CA TYR A 765 -12.30 17.68 -21.98
C TYR A 765 -12.63 18.17 -23.39
N TYR A 766 -13.33 17.39 -24.16
CA TYR A 766 -13.64 17.70 -25.55
C TYR A 766 -15.05 17.22 -25.92
N VAL A 767 -15.81 18.11 -26.47
CA VAL A 767 -17.10 17.85 -27.09
C VAL A 767 -16.96 18.12 -28.59
N ASP A 768 -16.64 19.37 -28.95
CA ASP A 768 -16.38 19.83 -30.32
C ASP A 768 -15.45 21.05 -30.32
N GLN A 769 -15.28 21.71 -31.47
CA GLN A 769 -14.41 22.87 -31.59
C GLN A 769 -14.85 24.08 -30.77
N ASN A 770 -16.15 24.14 -30.39
CA ASN A 770 -16.72 25.26 -29.64
C ASN A 770 -16.81 24.97 -28.15
N LEU A 771 -16.59 23.72 -27.73
CA LEU A 771 -16.69 23.29 -26.33
C LEU A 771 -15.57 22.30 -25.99
N TYR A 772 -14.43 22.85 -25.60
CA TYR A 772 -13.28 22.08 -25.11
C TYR A 772 -12.52 22.81 -24.01
N HIS A 773 -11.84 22.03 -23.15
CA HIS A 773 -10.89 22.52 -22.17
C HIS A 773 -9.70 21.55 -22.05
N THR A 774 -8.50 22.06 -22.19
CA THR A 774 -7.27 21.28 -22.12
C THR A 774 -6.30 21.92 -21.14
N GLU A 775 -5.65 21.14 -20.32
CA GLU A 775 -4.61 21.59 -19.39
C GLU A 775 -3.37 20.72 -19.54
N ALA A 776 -2.21 21.35 -19.45
CA ALA A 776 -0.94 20.68 -19.22
C ALA A 776 -0.33 21.21 -17.92
N PHE A 777 0.30 20.34 -17.18
CA PHE A 777 0.97 20.75 -15.95
C PHE A 777 2.34 20.11 -15.80
N VAL A 778 3.23 20.84 -15.14
CA VAL A 778 4.51 20.35 -14.66
C VAL A 778 4.70 20.85 -13.24
N GLY A 779 5.15 19.98 -12.36
CA GLY A 779 5.28 20.32 -10.97
C GLY A 779 6.36 19.56 -10.24
N ILE A 780 6.52 19.94 -8.99
CA ILE A 780 7.45 19.33 -8.05
C ILE A 780 6.64 18.77 -6.90
N ASP A 781 6.74 17.46 -6.72
CA ASP A 781 6.14 16.70 -5.63
C ASP A 781 7.15 16.44 -4.50
N ASN A 782 6.66 15.96 -3.35
CA ASN A 782 7.48 15.67 -2.18
C ASN A 782 8.23 16.88 -1.63
N VAL A 783 7.64 18.07 -1.75
CA VAL A 783 8.21 19.34 -1.27
C VAL A 783 8.07 19.43 0.25
N GLY A 784 9.17 19.81 0.92
CA GLY A 784 9.27 19.94 2.36
C GLY A 784 10.65 19.59 2.87
N TYR A 785 10.77 19.41 4.18
CA TYR A 785 12.05 19.13 4.84
C TYR A 785 11.98 17.82 5.64
N GLU A 786 13.03 17.02 5.58
CA GLU A 786 13.18 15.70 6.24
C GLU A 786 11.98 14.77 6.04
N LYS A 787 11.19 14.54 7.10
CA LYS A 787 10.01 13.64 7.09
C LYS A 787 8.69 14.37 6.82
N PHE A 788 8.71 15.71 6.78
CA PHE A 788 7.57 16.57 6.49
C PHE A 788 7.54 17.02 5.03
N ARG A 789 7.65 16.08 4.09
CA ARG A 789 7.53 16.32 2.65
C ARG A 789 6.12 15.99 2.22
N VAL A 790 5.23 16.95 2.44
CA VAL A 790 3.78 16.76 2.26
C VAL A 790 3.20 17.63 1.16
N PHE A 791 3.99 18.54 0.60
CA PHE A 791 3.50 19.50 -0.37
C PHE A 791 3.87 19.12 -1.80
N ARG A 792 3.05 19.61 -2.71
CA ARG A 792 3.23 19.57 -4.15
C ARG A 792 2.97 20.97 -4.72
N ILE A 793 3.76 21.41 -5.68
CA ILE A 793 3.63 22.71 -6.36
C ILE A 793 3.67 22.47 -7.85
N ASP A 794 2.62 22.87 -8.57
CA ASP A 794 2.46 22.68 -10.00
C ASP A 794 2.26 24.01 -10.72
N LEU A 795 2.86 24.13 -11.88
CA LEU A 795 2.55 25.15 -12.89
C LEU A 795 1.60 24.51 -13.90
N VAL A 796 0.43 25.10 -14.05
CA VAL A 796 -0.63 24.60 -14.93
C VAL A 796 -0.89 25.62 -16.00
N GLN A 797 -0.94 25.18 -17.25
CA GLN A 797 -1.31 25.98 -18.42
C GLN A 797 -2.57 25.39 -19.03
N SER A 798 -3.59 26.23 -19.30
CA SER A 798 -4.81 25.81 -19.98
C SER A 798 -4.98 26.44 -21.36
N TRP A 799 -5.71 25.74 -22.21
CA TRP A 799 -6.25 26.19 -23.49
C TRP A 799 -7.72 25.76 -23.55
N ASN A 800 -8.58 26.67 -23.96
CA ASN A 800 -10.01 26.41 -23.92
C ASN A 800 -10.78 27.23 -24.96
N SER A 801 -12.04 26.84 -25.20
CA SER A 801 -12.94 27.48 -26.17
C SER A 801 -13.58 28.79 -25.66
N MET A 802 -13.52 29.08 -24.35
CA MET A 802 -14.25 30.21 -23.75
C MET A 802 -13.38 31.44 -23.46
N ASN A 803 -12.09 31.25 -23.20
CA ASN A 803 -11.19 32.31 -22.76
C ASN A 803 -9.80 32.16 -23.35
N LEU A 804 -8.97 33.23 -23.18
CA LEU A 804 -7.54 33.16 -23.48
C LEU A 804 -6.83 32.13 -22.58
N PRO A 805 -5.70 31.57 -23.02
CA PRO A 805 -4.89 30.64 -22.22
C PRO A 805 -4.61 31.19 -20.82
N VAL A 806 -4.80 30.38 -19.81
CA VAL A 806 -4.57 30.76 -18.39
C VAL A 806 -3.40 29.96 -17.84
N THR A 807 -2.45 30.66 -17.22
CA THR A 807 -1.34 30.08 -16.46
C THR A 807 -1.58 30.28 -14.98
N ALA A 808 -1.49 29.22 -14.17
CA ALA A 808 -1.67 29.30 -12.73
C ALA A 808 -0.72 28.37 -11.96
N ILE A 809 -0.41 28.78 -10.73
CA ILE A 809 0.29 27.92 -9.77
C ILE A 809 -0.75 27.23 -8.89
N ARG A 810 -0.55 25.93 -8.64
CA ARG A 810 -1.36 25.12 -7.73
C ARG A 810 -0.49 24.55 -6.62
N ILE A 811 -0.97 24.62 -5.40
CA ILE A 811 -0.31 24.05 -4.22
C ILE A 811 -1.20 22.92 -3.71
N GLY A 812 -0.69 21.70 -3.65
CA GLY A 812 -1.42 20.52 -3.24
C GLY A 812 -0.70 19.73 -2.15
N LEU A 813 -1.34 18.65 -1.70
CA LEU A 813 -0.72 17.64 -0.86
C LEU A 813 -0.12 16.55 -1.73
N SER A 814 1.10 16.14 -1.38
CA SER A 814 1.77 15.03 -2.05
C SER A 814 0.99 13.73 -1.86
N PRO A 815 0.59 13.02 -2.91
CA PRO A 815 -0.08 11.73 -2.79
C PRO A 815 0.84 10.65 -2.20
N THR A 816 2.14 10.90 -2.15
CA THR A 816 3.16 9.98 -1.59
C THR A 816 3.51 10.28 -0.13
N SER A 817 2.91 11.30 0.48
CA SER A 817 3.20 11.63 1.87
C SER A 817 2.77 10.50 2.81
N ILE A 818 3.64 10.18 3.78
CA ILE A 818 3.36 9.22 4.88
C ILE A 818 2.18 9.72 5.74
N ILE A 819 2.01 11.03 5.81
CA ILE A 819 0.89 11.68 6.50
C ILE A 819 -0.23 11.86 5.47
N ARG A 820 -1.01 10.83 5.23
CA ARG A 820 -2.35 11.03 4.68
C ARG A 820 -3.18 11.68 5.77
N LEU A 821 -3.25 12.98 5.75
CA LEU A 821 -4.33 13.69 6.44
C LEU A 821 -5.61 13.24 5.75
N ASN A 822 -6.29 12.25 6.34
CA ASN A 822 -7.67 11.92 6.00
C ASN A 822 -8.56 13.13 6.39
N LEU A 823 -8.45 14.20 5.60
CA LEU A 823 -9.33 15.35 5.67
C LEU A 823 -10.65 14.96 4.96
N GLY A 824 -11.42 14.09 5.60
CA GLY A 824 -12.74 13.68 5.15
C GLY A 824 -12.71 12.63 4.03
N ASP A 825 -13.56 11.64 4.18
CA ASP A 825 -13.91 10.69 3.12
C ASP A 825 -14.60 11.47 2.00
N ARG A 826 -13.87 11.80 0.93
CA ARG A 826 -14.41 12.49 -0.26
C ARG A 826 -15.14 11.52 -1.19
N SER A 827 -15.78 10.51 -0.66
CA SER A 827 -16.79 9.82 -1.42
C SER A 827 -17.98 10.78 -1.55
N GLY A 828 -17.98 11.56 -2.63
CA GLY A 828 -19.07 12.45 -3.03
C GLY A 828 -20.30 11.67 -3.44
N GLU A 829 -20.82 10.87 -2.55
CA GLU A 829 -22.13 10.26 -2.64
C GLU A 829 -22.99 10.84 -1.52
N TRP A 830 -23.60 11.97 -1.81
CA TRP A 830 -24.87 12.41 -1.31
C TRP A 830 -25.80 12.59 -2.48
#